data_d8872bc7ec6f820387b0c60a9f03b4a0
#
_entry.id   d8872bc7ec6f820387b0c60a9f03b4a0
#
_cell.length_a   1.000
_cell.length_b   1.000
_cell.length_c   1.000
_cell.angle_alpha   90.00
_cell.angle_beta   90.00
_cell.angle_gamma   90.00
#
_symmetry.space_group_name_H-M   'P 1'
#
loop_
_entity.id
_entity.type
_entity.pdbx_description
1 polymer ?
#
loop_
_entity_poly.entity_id
_entity_poly.type
_entity_poly.pdbx_seq_one_letter_code
_entity_poly.pdbx_strand_id
1 'polypeptide(L)'
;MRIYDAAHRLLAPAVFDEVDLIQATTDRIRTHGISGSFVVFLPQPRRACDAELLRVIAMYANTRVILGFTGEAYADEAAHRLCRDLGADMEVTWQPPVADALLNASDPDDEVRAVVRRVKEALVEHPGHRIAVWYGTASPYARLLDEHFDQAGVQIFGNTARSLAETTPGRAFRRLLALPAQSFRRDDVLALLADTSISYDGIRAPRTAWERISRTAGVVSGDDWNRVREFARRRRRWLADYPDTDEATARRTQQAAEHAEKLHEFVTFLQHCHAQIESASSWQELGEGVEQLWSLVERDWRPATATLARQEDVRGHRRISEFIVRVGELDGTAGAPDPLLLRQLVEIELDHELGGHGTVGRGVHVGPISHGPGADVDLVFVVGAAEGFIPARIHEDPLVPDRARVATNGALGTRRERLSTQHHFILASLAAAPRGGRTLTFPRGDLRQGGTKSPSRWTLPTIRALDGRADLVITHWERARGLTEIPSYTGAVERDLQPATAQEWRQRTAVTDPGCDDSIVTRALTVHQARLSSEFTPFDGNLAGMTNLPDPTLAPVSVTALESWVHCPHGYFVRHILGVLPIEDPEDAVRISARDRGNVLHKILERLVTSALEDGWAPGHGQSWPRYTHRMIDQIADEEFAVAKAEGLTGYPILWDADREALRADLHAWVSHDDRRRAELGNLAPYAAEWPFEDVDISLADGRALRVRGKIDRIDRGLDGRLVVTDYKSGRLGRSYTRLTGDPCDRGQRLQLPIYAIAVGTAYGETRPVRSEYWFTSRRAGFARVGYDVDDAVLGRVTQALRTIMNGISGGIFPQRPNDDGNVLFECNACEIHGPEDRQIAVAWQAKTNTPELAELQELLNFGGLS
;
A
#
# COMPACT_ATOMS: atom_id res chain seq x y z
N MET A 1 37.83 -1.60 24.64
CA MET A 1 38.37 -1.60 25.97
C MET A 1 38.25 -0.24 26.66
N ARG A 2 38.95 0.86 26.25
CA ARG A 2 38.89 2.15 26.99
C ARG A 2 37.47 2.72 27.17
N ILE A 3 36.61 2.60 26.16
CA ILE A 3 35.23 3.06 26.24
C ILE A 3 34.45 2.17 27.21
N TYR A 4 34.59 0.84 27.12
CA TYR A 4 33.99 -0.10 28.04
C TYR A 4 34.43 0.15 29.48
N ASP A 5 35.74 0.30 29.70
CA ASP A 5 36.30 0.56 31.04
C ASP A 5 35.82 1.91 31.61
N ALA A 6 35.59 2.90 30.76
CA ALA A 6 35.06 4.20 31.18
C ALA A 6 33.57 4.09 31.55
N ALA A 7 32.77 3.42 30.71
CA ALA A 7 31.35 3.18 30.98
C ALA A 7 31.16 2.34 32.25
N HIS A 8 31.92 1.24 32.39
CA HIS A 8 31.86 0.39 33.58
C HIS A 8 32.20 1.15 34.87
N ARG A 9 33.23 2.01 34.84
CA ARG A 9 33.58 2.84 36.01
C ARG A 9 32.52 3.87 36.38
N LEU A 10 31.78 4.37 35.39
CA LEU A 10 30.67 5.31 35.62
C LEU A 10 29.43 4.59 36.22
N LEU A 11 29.22 3.35 35.83
CA LEU A 11 28.03 2.57 36.21
C LEU A 11 28.28 1.75 37.51
N ALA A 12 29.52 1.29 37.75
CA ALA A 12 29.86 0.35 38.81
C ALA A 12 29.43 0.70 40.26
N PRO A 13 29.21 1.95 40.64
CA PRO A 13 28.69 2.24 41.99
C PRO A 13 27.20 1.94 42.18
N ALA A 14 26.41 1.93 41.09
CA ALA A 14 24.97 1.85 41.15
C ALA A 14 24.35 0.72 40.30
N VAL A 15 25.09 0.25 39.31
CA VAL A 15 24.63 -0.76 38.33
C VAL A 15 25.71 -1.84 38.18
N PHE A 16 25.28 -3.10 38.19
CA PHE A 16 26.12 -4.27 37.92
C PHE A 16 25.48 -5.08 36.79
N ASP A 17 26.34 -5.63 35.95
CA ASP A 17 25.90 -6.52 34.88
C ASP A 17 25.83 -7.99 35.34
N GLU A 18 25.42 -8.88 34.46
CA GLU A 18 25.29 -10.30 34.73
C GLU A 18 26.65 -10.94 35.06
N VAL A 19 27.73 -10.46 34.44
CA VAL A 19 29.10 -10.97 34.71
C VAL A 19 29.55 -10.60 36.12
N ASP A 20 29.31 -9.36 36.56
CA ASP A 20 29.57 -8.91 37.92
C ASP A 20 28.84 -9.77 38.95
N LEU A 21 27.54 -10.08 38.67
CA LEU A 21 26.72 -10.92 39.54
C LEU A 21 27.27 -12.35 39.62
N ILE A 22 27.64 -12.93 38.47
CA ILE A 22 28.26 -14.28 38.42
C ILE A 22 29.56 -14.32 39.19
N GLN A 23 30.42 -13.32 39.04
CA GLN A 23 31.70 -13.21 39.75
C GLN A 23 31.47 -13.07 41.26
N ALA A 24 30.64 -12.15 41.68
CA ALA A 24 30.28 -11.95 43.09
C ALA A 24 29.70 -13.22 43.73
N THR A 25 28.83 -13.93 42.96
CA THR A 25 28.26 -15.21 43.41
C THR A 25 29.35 -16.28 43.56
N THR A 26 30.24 -16.38 42.59
CA THR A 26 31.38 -17.31 42.59
C THR A 26 32.31 -17.08 43.82
N ASP A 27 32.64 -15.83 44.09
CA ASP A 27 33.49 -15.45 45.22
C ASP A 27 32.77 -15.66 46.58
N ARG A 28 31.44 -15.42 46.62
CA ARG A 28 30.63 -15.70 47.80
C ARG A 28 30.59 -17.20 48.14
N ILE A 29 30.46 -18.05 47.10
CA ILE A 29 30.46 -19.51 47.27
C ILE A 29 31.84 -19.96 47.79
N ARG A 30 32.95 -19.41 47.25
CA ARG A 30 34.31 -19.72 47.71
C ARG A 30 34.53 -19.36 49.19
N THR A 31 33.96 -18.25 49.63
CA THR A 31 34.15 -17.72 50.97
C THR A 31 33.25 -18.34 52.02
N HIS A 32 31.97 -18.59 51.69
CA HIS A 32 30.94 -19.01 52.63
C HIS A 32 30.40 -20.42 52.38
N GLY A 33 30.83 -21.05 51.29
CA GLY A 33 30.27 -22.31 50.83
C GLY A 33 28.87 -22.15 50.25
N ILE A 34 28.33 -23.27 49.81
CA ILE A 34 26.94 -23.40 49.36
C ILE A 34 26.41 -24.73 49.88
N SER A 35 25.17 -24.75 50.37
CA SER A 35 24.52 -25.95 50.87
C SER A 35 23.41 -26.41 49.91
N GLY A 36 23.25 -27.73 49.80
CA GLY A 36 22.19 -28.35 48.98
C GLY A 36 22.74 -29.36 47.98
N SER A 37 21.80 -29.95 47.22
CA SER A 37 22.12 -30.81 46.08
C SER A 37 21.64 -30.16 44.81
N PHE A 38 22.48 -30.13 43.82
CA PHE A 38 22.21 -29.50 42.51
C PHE A 38 22.23 -30.52 41.39
N VAL A 39 21.28 -30.36 40.46
CA VAL A 39 21.31 -31.05 39.18
C VAL A 39 21.34 -29.97 38.11
N VAL A 40 22.43 -29.94 37.34
CA VAL A 40 22.60 -29.02 36.24
C VAL A 40 22.35 -29.79 34.93
N PHE A 41 21.27 -29.44 34.24
CA PHE A 41 20.81 -30.19 33.07
C PHE A 41 21.17 -29.44 31.79
N LEU A 42 21.97 -30.04 30.92
CA LEU A 42 22.41 -29.56 29.62
C LEU A 42 22.88 -28.09 29.62
N PRO A 43 23.82 -27.72 30.52
CA PRO A 43 24.32 -26.36 30.54
C PRO A 43 24.95 -25.99 29.21
N GLN A 44 24.66 -24.76 28.76
CA GLN A 44 25.20 -24.18 27.52
C GLN A 44 26.12 -22.98 27.92
N PRO A 45 27.29 -23.21 28.49
CA PRO A 45 28.16 -22.14 28.92
C PRO A 45 28.63 -21.32 27.70
N ARG A 46 28.38 -20.04 27.74
CA ARG A 46 28.77 -19.10 26.67
C ARG A 46 30.03 -18.32 27.02
N ARG A 47 30.32 -18.19 28.30
CA ARG A 47 31.41 -17.37 28.85
C ARG A 47 32.25 -18.18 29.85
N ALA A 48 33.51 -17.79 30.00
CA ALA A 48 34.42 -18.45 30.97
C ALA A 48 33.90 -18.35 32.41
N CYS A 49 33.26 -17.25 32.79
CA CYS A 49 32.69 -17.06 34.12
C CYS A 49 31.52 -18.04 34.40
N ASP A 50 30.71 -18.43 33.38
CA ASP A 50 29.67 -19.41 33.56
C ASP A 50 30.24 -20.80 33.90
N ALA A 51 31.29 -21.22 33.20
CA ALA A 51 31.98 -22.49 33.43
C ALA A 51 32.64 -22.49 34.82
N GLU A 52 33.27 -21.36 35.21
CA GLU A 52 33.92 -21.22 36.52
C GLU A 52 32.90 -21.25 37.67
N LEU A 53 31.74 -20.61 37.52
CA LEU A 53 30.63 -20.72 38.50
C LEU A 53 30.21 -22.18 38.68
N LEU A 54 29.97 -22.90 37.61
CA LEU A 54 29.59 -24.31 37.63
C LEU A 54 30.65 -25.19 38.31
N ARG A 55 31.92 -24.91 38.00
CA ARG A 55 33.05 -25.61 38.64
C ARG A 55 33.08 -25.37 40.17
N VAL A 56 32.89 -24.14 40.59
CA VAL A 56 32.88 -23.78 42.01
C VAL A 56 31.66 -24.40 42.72
N ILE A 57 30.48 -24.37 42.14
CA ILE A 57 29.30 -25.05 42.68
C ILE A 57 29.58 -26.56 42.86
N ALA A 58 30.17 -27.20 41.85
CA ALA A 58 30.50 -28.63 41.90
C ALA A 58 31.56 -28.98 42.95
N MET A 59 32.44 -28.02 43.28
CA MET A 59 33.43 -28.23 44.36
C MET A 59 32.87 -28.10 45.76
N TYR A 60 31.87 -27.27 45.97
CA TYR A 60 31.36 -26.93 47.31
C TYR A 60 29.99 -27.60 47.66
N ALA A 61 29.33 -28.17 46.66
CA ALA A 61 28.02 -28.84 46.86
C ALA A 61 27.94 -30.20 46.13
N ASN A 62 27.02 -31.05 46.60
CA ASN A 62 26.69 -32.28 45.89
C ASN A 62 26.02 -31.98 44.55
N THR A 63 26.80 -31.99 43.48
CA THR A 63 26.35 -31.54 42.16
C THR A 63 26.47 -32.64 41.12
N ARG A 64 25.41 -32.83 40.38
CA ARG A 64 25.43 -33.70 39.18
C ARG A 64 25.24 -32.82 37.95
N VAL A 65 26.15 -32.91 37.01
CA VAL A 65 26.04 -32.20 35.74
C VAL A 65 25.77 -33.22 34.63
N ILE A 66 24.68 -33.00 33.87
CA ILE A 66 24.29 -33.81 32.71
C ILE A 66 24.68 -33.02 31.47
N LEU A 67 25.62 -33.52 30.72
CA LEU A 67 26.07 -32.93 29.45
C LEU A 67 25.48 -33.65 28.26
N GLY A 68 25.14 -32.94 27.19
CA GLY A 68 24.66 -33.50 25.94
C GLY A 68 25.75 -33.55 24.89
N PHE A 69 25.90 -34.71 24.26
CA PHE A 69 26.80 -34.91 23.14
C PHE A 69 26.01 -35.41 21.94
N THR A 70 26.34 -34.92 20.76
CA THR A 70 25.66 -35.25 19.50
C THR A 70 26.35 -36.41 18.74
N GLY A 71 27.60 -36.74 19.08
CA GLY A 71 28.43 -37.72 18.39
C GLY A 71 29.26 -37.11 17.23
N GLU A 72 29.13 -35.83 16.97
CA GLU A 72 29.94 -35.12 16.00
C GLU A 72 31.00 -34.24 16.73
N ALA A 73 32.27 -34.59 16.58
CA ALA A 73 33.34 -33.95 17.35
C ALA A 73 33.40 -32.43 17.21
N TYR A 74 33.14 -31.91 16.04
CA TYR A 74 33.10 -30.45 15.83
C TYR A 74 31.92 -29.80 16.53
N ALA A 75 30.74 -30.40 16.47
CA ALA A 75 29.53 -29.90 17.12
C ALA A 75 29.64 -29.96 18.65
N ASP A 76 30.37 -30.96 19.18
CA ASP A 76 30.48 -31.23 20.61
C ASP A 76 31.71 -30.53 21.27
N GLU A 77 32.45 -29.70 20.54
CA GLU A 77 33.66 -29.02 21.02
C GLU A 77 33.43 -28.25 22.34
N ALA A 78 32.30 -27.54 22.48
CA ALA A 78 31.92 -26.84 23.67
C ALA A 78 31.61 -27.76 24.86
N ALA A 79 30.88 -28.86 24.60
CA ALA A 79 30.54 -29.85 25.63
C ALA A 79 31.82 -30.58 26.13
N HIS A 80 32.71 -30.93 25.24
CA HIS A 80 34.03 -31.52 25.62
C HIS A 80 34.90 -30.56 26.42
N ARG A 81 34.88 -29.27 26.10
CA ARG A 81 35.58 -28.24 26.87
C ARG A 81 35.04 -28.18 28.30
N LEU A 82 33.72 -28.05 28.43
CA LEU A 82 33.07 -28.00 29.74
C LEU A 82 33.31 -29.26 30.54
N CYS A 83 33.32 -30.43 29.92
CA CYS A 83 33.62 -31.69 30.57
C CYS A 83 35.03 -31.67 31.19
N ARG A 84 36.04 -31.22 30.43
CA ARG A 84 37.41 -31.06 30.95
C ARG A 84 37.50 -30.01 32.06
N ASP A 85 36.81 -28.88 31.94
CA ASP A 85 36.77 -27.84 32.95
C ASP A 85 36.18 -28.31 34.29
N LEU A 86 35.27 -29.29 34.23
CA LEU A 86 34.68 -29.96 35.38
C LEU A 86 35.57 -31.13 35.90
N GLY A 87 36.72 -31.39 35.26
CA GLY A 87 37.66 -32.43 35.71
C GLY A 87 37.26 -33.85 35.26
N ALA A 88 36.43 -33.97 34.24
CA ALA A 88 36.02 -35.25 33.64
C ALA A 88 36.51 -35.37 32.19
N ASP A 89 36.65 -36.60 31.71
CA ASP A 89 36.88 -36.90 30.30
C ASP A 89 35.83 -37.91 29.84
N MET A 90 35.31 -37.74 28.62
CA MET A 90 34.29 -38.58 28.08
C MET A 90 34.56 -38.92 26.60
N GLU A 91 34.61 -40.18 26.27
CA GLU A 91 34.66 -40.67 24.91
C GLU A 91 33.24 -40.91 24.38
N VAL A 92 32.92 -40.32 23.26
CA VAL A 92 31.62 -40.43 22.58
C VAL A 92 31.70 -41.44 21.46
N THR A 93 30.97 -42.55 21.60
CA THR A 93 31.03 -43.70 20.64
C THR A 93 29.81 -43.80 19.72
N TRP A 94 28.77 -43.03 19.91
CA TRP A 94 27.57 -43.06 19.06
C TRP A 94 27.70 -42.19 17.81
N GLN A 95 26.93 -42.56 16.80
CA GLN A 95 26.88 -41.80 15.55
C GLN A 95 25.95 -40.56 15.68
N PRO A 96 26.25 -39.43 14.99
CA PRO A 96 25.38 -38.28 14.96
C PRO A 96 24.01 -38.64 14.37
N PRO A 97 22.94 -37.98 14.84
CA PRO A 97 21.59 -38.19 14.31
C PRO A 97 21.49 -37.67 12.86
N VAL A 98 20.76 -38.41 12.05
CA VAL A 98 20.37 -38.02 10.67
C VAL A 98 18.86 -37.92 10.59
N ALA A 99 18.37 -37.13 9.64
CA ALA A 99 16.94 -37.05 9.40
C ALA A 99 16.45 -38.26 8.57
N ASP A 100 15.18 -38.60 8.73
CA ASP A 100 14.50 -39.68 8.04
C ASP A 100 13.87 -39.19 6.70
N ALA A 101 13.71 -37.89 6.55
CA ALA A 101 13.24 -37.26 5.32
C ALA A 101 13.96 -35.91 5.07
N LEU A 102 14.17 -35.62 3.79
CA LEU A 102 14.66 -34.29 3.35
C LEU A 102 13.77 -33.77 2.23
N LEU A 103 13.14 -32.66 2.49
CA LEU A 103 12.19 -31.99 1.59
C LEU A 103 12.82 -30.78 0.92
N ASN A 104 12.60 -30.67 -0.38
CA ASN A 104 13.12 -29.58 -1.20
C ASN A 104 11.94 -28.77 -1.75
N ALA A 105 11.77 -27.51 -1.32
CA ALA A 105 10.71 -26.63 -1.77
C ALA A 105 11.21 -25.53 -2.73
N SER A 106 10.31 -24.88 -3.45
CA SER A 106 10.65 -23.78 -4.39
C SER A 106 11.28 -22.59 -3.66
N ASP A 107 10.69 -22.20 -2.56
CA ASP A 107 11.07 -21.04 -1.74
C ASP A 107 10.65 -21.24 -0.28
N PRO A 108 11.00 -20.32 0.64
CA PRO A 108 10.65 -20.45 2.05
C PRO A 108 9.13 -20.45 2.34
N ASP A 109 8.30 -19.81 1.53
CA ASP A 109 6.85 -19.79 1.72
C ASP A 109 6.24 -21.17 1.40
N ASP A 110 6.58 -21.72 0.24
CA ASP A 110 6.17 -23.09 -0.16
C ASP A 110 6.72 -24.15 0.81
N GLU A 111 7.93 -23.95 1.33
CA GLU A 111 8.54 -24.82 2.33
C GLU A 111 7.68 -24.87 3.61
N VAL A 112 7.34 -23.72 4.14
CA VAL A 112 6.52 -23.62 5.37
C VAL A 112 5.11 -24.16 5.14
N ARG A 113 4.47 -23.86 4.01
CA ARG A 113 3.15 -24.44 3.65
C ARG A 113 3.19 -25.97 3.64
N ALA A 114 4.22 -26.54 3.06
CA ALA A 114 4.38 -28.00 3.01
C ALA A 114 4.59 -28.61 4.40
N VAL A 115 5.32 -27.93 5.28
CA VAL A 115 5.50 -28.35 6.68
C VAL A 115 4.17 -28.25 7.44
N VAL A 116 3.41 -27.15 7.28
CA VAL A 116 2.11 -26.96 7.93
C VAL A 116 1.11 -28.03 7.52
N ARG A 117 1.07 -28.44 6.24
CA ARG A 117 0.24 -29.57 5.78
C ARG A 117 0.60 -30.87 6.50
N ARG A 118 1.91 -31.21 6.57
CA ARG A 118 2.39 -32.41 7.28
C ARG A 118 2.13 -32.38 8.78
N VAL A 119 2.31 -31.23 9.40
CA VAL A 119 1.97 -31.03 10.81
C VAL A 119 0.47 -31.23 11.05
N LYS A 120 -0.37 -30.68 10.18
CA LYS A 120 -1.82 -30.84 10.27
C LYS A 120 -2.26 -32.30 10.13
N GLU A 121 -1.62 -33.03 9.20
CA GLU A 121 -1.81 -34.47 9.07
C GLU A 121 -1.35 -35.23 10.33
N ALA A 122 -0.17 -34.90 10.84
CA ALA A 122 0.39 -35.50 12.03
C ALA A 122 -0.43 -35.24 13.33
N LEU A 123 -1.15 -34.12 13.40
CA LEU A 123 -2.02 -33.80 14.54
C LEU A 123 -3.20 -34.75 14.71
N VAL A 124 -3.49 -35.61 13.73
CA VAL A 124 -4.47 -36.68 13.84
C VAL A 124 -3.99 -37.78 14.82
N GLU A 125 -2.68 -38.06 14.81
CA GLU A 125 -2.07 -39.14 15.60
C GLU A 125 -1.23 -38.65 16.77
N HIS A 126 -0.68 -37.43 16.68
CA HIS A 126 0.21 -36.86 17.67
C HIS A 126 -0.39 -35.60 18.32
N PRO A 127 -0.31 -35.45 19.66
CA PRO A 127 -0.71 -34.20 20.30
C PRO A 127 0.27 -33.08 19.92
N GLY A 128 -0.25 -31.84 19.73
CA GLY A 128 0.55 -30.73 19.20
C GLY A 128 1.84 -30.46 19.99
N HIS A 129 1.84 -30.59 21.31
CA HIS A 129 3.03 -30.37 22.13
C HIS A 129 4.14 -31.42 21.93
N ARG A 130 3.84 -32.50 21.25
CA ARG A 130 4.82 -33.54 20.84
C ARG A 130 5.35 -33.32 19.42
N ILE A 131 4.97 -32.21 18.77
CA ILE A 131 5.45 -31.81 17.44
C ILE A 131 6.22 -30.52 17.56
N ALA A 132 7.41 -30.45 16.96
CA ALA A 132 8.24 -29.27 16.92
C ALA A 132 8.56 -28.84 15.48
N VAL A 133 8.56 -27.53 15.23
CA VAL A 133 9.02 -26.90 13.97
C VAL A 133 10.04 -25.83 14.32
N TRP A 134 11.31 -26.08 14.00
CA TRP A 134 12.41 -25.21 14.38
C TRP A 134 13.17 -24.64 13.17
N TYR A 135 13.62 -23.41 13.30
CA TYR A 135 14.36 -22.69 12.26
C TYR A 135 15.77 -22.29 12.71
N GLY A 136 16.71 -22.18 11.75
CA GLY A 136 18.07 -21.70 12.02
C GLY A 136 18.19 -20.18 12.08
N THR A 137 17.37 -19.47 11.29
CA THR A 137 17.28 -18.00 11.25
C THR A 137 15.83 -17.56 11.35
N ALA A 138 15.59 -16.53 12.16
CA ALA A 138 14.22 -16.02 12.36
C ALA A 138 13.62 -15.45 11.07
N SER A 139 14.39 -14.70 10.30
CA SER A 139 13.94 -14.17 9.02
C SER A 139 14.30 -15.10 7.86
N PRO A 140 13.32 -15.55 7.03
CA PRO A 140 11.90 -15.17 7.01
C PRO A 140 10.99 -16.09 7.86
N TYR A 141 11.52 -17.18 8.45
CA TYR A 141 10.76 -18.33 8.93
C TYR A 141 9.82 -18.04 10.10
N ALA A 142 10.25 -17.23 11.08
CA ALA A 142 9.44 -16.96 12.27
C ALA A 142 8.06 -16.38 11.89
N ARG A 143 8.04 -15.42 10.95
CA ARG A 143 6.81 -14.82 10.45
C ARG A 143 5.99 -15.78 9.58
N LEU A 144 6.62 -16.49 8.67
CA LEU A 144 5.92 -17.43 7.78
C LEU A 144 5.24 -18.54 8.57
N LEU A 145 5.93 -19.09 9.58
CA LEU A 145 5.36 -20.13 10.45
C LEU A 145 4.15 -19.61 11.22
N ASP A 146 4.27 -18.42 11.82
CA ASP A 146 3.17 -17.80 12.55
C ASP A 146 1.93 -17.59 11.65
N GLU A 147 2.13 -16.98 10.48
CA GLU A 147 1.06 -16.69 9.52
C GLU A 147 0.38 -17.97 8.99
N HIS A 148 1.16 -18.97 8.60
CA HIS A 148 0.58 -20.17 8.01
C HIS A 148 -0.05 -21.12 9.04
N PHE A 149 0.47 -21.20 10.25
CA PHE A 149 -0.19 -21.94 11.34
C PHE A 149 -1.49 -21.27 11.77
N ASP A 150 -1.53 -19.94 11.84
CA ASP A 150 -2.77 -19.19 12.13
C ASP A 150 -3.83 -19.43 11.04
N GLN A 151 -3.46 -19.32 9.76
CA GLN A 151 -4.35 -19.60 8.62
C GLN A 151 -4.87 -21.05 8.62
N ALA A 152 -4.05 -21.98 9.06
CA ALA A 152 -4.43 -23.40 9.19
C ALA A 152 -5.27 -23.69 10.44
N GLY A 153 -5.44 -22.72 11.35
CA GLY A 153 -6.14 -22.89 12.61
C GLY A 153 -5.40 -23.80 13.61
N VAL A 154 -4.08 -23.89 13.49
CA VAL A 154 -3.23 -24.72 14.37
C VAL A 154 -2.61 -23.86 15.46
N GLN A 155 -2.86 -24.23 16.72
CA GLN A 155 -2.24 -23.53 17.84
C GLN A 155 -0.74 -23.83 17.93
N ILE A 156 0.04 -22.80 18.18
CA ILE A 156 1.50 -22.89 18.36
C ILE A 156 1.91 -22.27 19.69
N PHE A 157 3.06 -22.70 20.20
CA PHE A 157 3.74 -22.03 21.32
C PHE A 157 5.26 -21.99 21.06
N GLY A 158 5.92 -21.01 21.66
CA GLY A 158 7.37 -20.87 21.55
C GLY A 158 7.80 -19.44 21.32
N ASN A 159 9.00 -19.24 20.79
CA ASN A 159 9.54 -17.92 20.50
C ASN A 159 9.34 -17.59 19.03
N THR A 160 8.45 -16.64 18.74
CA THR A 160 8.18 -16.22 17.35
C THR A 160 9.16 -15.14 16.85
N ALA A 161 10.12 -14.73 17.68
CA ALA A 161 11.13 -13.71 17.35
C ALA A 161 10.55 -12.41 16.76
N ARG A 162 9.30 -12.07 17.05
CA ARG A 162 8.74 -10.76 16.70
C ARG A 162 9.36 -9.68 17.57
N SER A 163 9.97 -8.70 16.93
CA SER A 163 10.44 -7.49 17.61
C SER A 163 9.26 -6.57 17.96
N LEU A 164 9.48 -5.69 18.92
CA LEU A 164 8.51 -4.64 19.23
C LEU A 164 8.17 -3.78 18.01
N ALA A 165 9.16 -3.55 17.12
CA ALA A 165 8.98 -2.81 15.86
C ALA A 165 7.93 -3.42 14.91
N GLU A 166 7.74 -4.74 14.95
CA GLU A 166 6.79 -5.45 14.07
C GLU A 166 5.35 -5.43 14.60
N THR A 167 5.15 -5.00 15.84
CA THR A 167 3.82 -4.86 16.43
C THR A 167 3.11 -3.59 15.95
N THR A 168 1.79 -3.57 16.05
CA THR A 168 1.00 -2.36 15.75
C THR A 168 1.41 -1.16 16.62
N PRO A 169 1.53 -1.29 17.96
CA PRO A 169 2.02 -0.19 18.80
C PRO A 169 3.45 0.21 18.51
N GLY A 170 4.36 -0.73 18.20
CA GLY A 170 5.74 -0.42 17.83
C GLY A 170 5.83 0.41 16.55
N ARG A 171 5.09 0.02 15.51
CA ARG A 171 4.99 0.80 14.28
C ARG A 171 4.41 2.20 14.52
N ALA A 172 3.33 2.29 15.30
CA ALA A 172 2.71 3.56 15.66
C ALA A 172 3.68 4.48 16.41
N PHE A 173 4.39 3.94 17.40
CA PHE A 173 5.36 4.68 18.18
C PHE A 173 6.52 5.22 17.32
N ARG A 174 7.08 4.37 16.47
CA ARG A 174 8.12 4.78 15.51
C ARG A 174 7.64 5.86 14.57
N ARG A 175 6.41 5.73 14.00
CA ARG A 175 5.82 6.73 13.11
C ARG A 175 5.58 8.06 13.82
N LEU A 176 5.01 8.04 15.03
CA LEU A 176 4.81 9.25 15.85
C LEU A 176 6.11 10.05 15.97
N LEU A 177 7.21 9.39 16.33
CA LEU A 177 8.49 10.06 16.54
C LEU A 177 9.21 10.45 15.24
N ALA A 178 8.85 9.86 14.10
CA ALA A 178 9.46 10.15 12.80
C ALA A 178 8.81 11.32 12.05
N LEU A 179 7.61 11.76 12.42
CA LEU A 179 6.84 12.80 11.71
C LEU A 179 7.62 14.10 11.40
N PRO A 180 8.44 14.66 12.31
CA PRO A 180 9.16 15.90 12.03
C PRO A 180 10.23 15.77 10.95
N ALA A 181 10.84 14.59 10.79
CA ALA A 181 11.93 14.37 9.85
C ALA A 181 11.55 14.69 8.39
N GLN A 182 10.28 14.61 8.07
CA GLN A 182 9.71 14.94 6.77
C GLN A 182 8.65 16.05 6.82
N SER A 183 8.75 16.94 7.81
CA SER A 183 7.86 18.08 7.95
C SER A 183 6.38 17.68 8.00
N PHE A 184 6.04 16.64 8.74
CA PHE A 184 4.66 16.13 8.88
C PHE A 184 3.98 15.88 7.52
N ARG A 185 4.61 15.08 6.67
CA ARG A 185 3.99 14.70 5.39
C ARG A 185 2.60 14.11 5.61
N ARG A 186 1.68 14.44 4.71
CA ARG A 186 0.30 13.92 4.74
C ARG A 186 0.28 12.39 4.79
N ASP A 187 1.08 11.73 3.96
CA ASP A 187 1.17 10.27 3.91
C ASP A 187 1.57 9.65 5.25
N ASP A 188 2.55 10.27 5.94
CA ASP A 188 3.04 9.76 7.23
C ASP A 188 1.98 9.92 8.32
N VAL A 189 1.28 11.06 8.35
CA VAL A 189 0.17 11.31 9.28
C VAL A 189 -0.98 10.33 9.00
N LEU A 190 -1.34 10.10 7.74
CA LEU A 190 -2.39 9.16 7.38
C LEU A 190 -2.00 7.71 7.62
N ALA A 191 -0.74 7.35 7.40
CA ALA A 191 -0.22 6.03 7.72
C ALA A 191 -0.27 5.74 9.23
N LEU A 192 0.02 6.74 10.08
CA LEU A 192 -0.17 6.61 11.52
C LEU A 192 -1.64 6.31 11.86
N LEU A 193 -2.58 7.05 11.27
CA LEU A 193 -4.03 6.82 11.46
C LEU A 193 -4.52 5.49 10.89
N ALA A 194 -3.75 4.90 9.95
CA ALA A 194 -4.05 3.60 9.36
C ALA A 194 -3.62 2.43 10.25
N ASP A 195 -2.46 2.55 10.87
CA ASP A 195 -1.85 1.46 11.63
C ASP A 195 -2.55 1.21 12.97
N THR A 196 -3.06 2.27 13.61
CA THR A 196 -3.67 2.14 14.94
C THR A 196 -4.85 3.10 15.15
N SER A 197 -5.63 2.81 16.17
CA SER A 197 -6.70 3.70 16.62
C SER A 197 -6.09 4.90 17.34
N ILE A 198 -6.31 6.07 16.81
CA ILE A 198 -5.88 7.36 17.38
C ILE A 198 -7.09 8.06 17.96
N SER A 199 -6.99 8.46 19.22
CA SER A 199 -7.99 9.29 19.91
C SER A 199 -7.39 10.67 20.22
N TYR A 200 -8.08 11.71 19.80
CA TYR A 200 -7.71 13.09 20.07
C TYR A 200 -8.91 13.84 20.64
N ASP A 201 -8.73 14.55 21.75
CA ASP A 201 -9.78 15.31 22.45
C ASP A 201 -11.04 14.43 22.74
N GLY A 202 -10.80 13.18 23.18
CA GLY A 202 -11.85 12.21 23.50
C GLY A 202 -12.64 11.67 22.31
N ILE A 203 -12.21 11.97 21.08
CA ILE A 203 -12.86 11.50 19.85
C ILE A 203 -11.89 10.62 19.06
N ARG A 204 -12.38 9.50 18.60
CA ARG A 204 -11.63 8.66 17.66
C ARG A 204 -11.49 9.39 16.33
N ALA A 205 -10.25 9.48 15.82
CA ALA A 205 -9.96 10.17 14.56
C ALA A 205 -10.76 9.59 13.39
N PRO A 206 -11.58 10.41 12.69
CA PRO A 206 -12.37 9.93 11.54
C PRO A 206 -11.49 9.85 10.28
N ARG A 207 -10.65 8.82 10.23
CA ARG A 207 -9.59 8.60 9.23
C ARG A 207 -10.03 8.91 7.79
N THR A 208 -11.12 8.30 7.32
CA THR A 208 -11.59 8.46 5.93
C THR A 208 -12.00 9.91 5.63
N ALA A 209 -12.60 10.60 6.62
CA ALA A 209 -12.96 12.01 6.44
C ALA A 209 -11.71 12.89 6.42
N TRP A 210 -10.75 12.66 7.32
CA TRP A 210 -9.51 13.42 7.41
C TRP A 210 -8.62 13.21 6.17
N GLU A 211 -8.56 11.99 5.67
CA GLU A 211 -7.85 11.65 4.44
C GLU A 211 -8.44 12.39 3.24
N ARG A 212 -9.77 12.34 3.05
CA ARG A 212 -10.45 13.08 1.98
C ARG A 212 -10.28 14.59 2.10
N ILE A 213 -10.36 15.14 3.32
CA ILE A 213 -10.23 16.59 3.55
C ILE A 213 -8.82 17.05 3.25
N SER A 214 -7.78 16.38 3.76
CA SER A 214 -6.38 16.76 3.52
C SER A 214 -6.01 16.67 2.04
N ARG A 215 -6.52 15.65 1.34
CA ARG A 215 -6.36 15.52 -0.13
C ARG A 215 -7.05 16.68 -0.86
N THR A 216 -8.32 16.94 -0.56
CA THR A 216 -9.08 18.04 -1.21
C THR A 216 -8.47 19.40 -0.91
N ALA A 217 -7.85 19.58 0.25
CA ALA A 217 -7.15 20.80 0.60
C ALA A 217 -5.76 20.93 -0.04
N GLY A 218 -5.29 19.90 -0.76
CA GLY A 218 -3.99 19.90 -1.42
C GLY A 218 -2.81 19.90 -0.45
N VAL A 219 -2.94 19.22 0.70
CA VAL A 219 -1.88 19.13 1.70
C VAL A 219 -0.83 18.14 1.25
N VAL A 220 0.43 18.55 1.24
CA VAL A 220 1.59 17.66 1.03
C VAL A 220 2.40 17.54 2.32
N SER A 221 2.83 18.67 2.91
CA SER A 221 3.62 18.68 4.15
C SER A 221 3.68 20.07 4.77
N GLY A 222 4.22 20.19 5.97
CA GLY A 222 4.60 21.45 6.61
C GLY A 222 3.47 22.46 6.67
N ASP A 223 3.69 23.64 6.12
CA ASP A 223 2.73 24.76 6.15
C ASP A 223 1.45 24.51 5.36
N ASP A 224 1.43 23.50 4.48
CA ASP A 224 0.23 23.12 3.72
C ASP A 224 -0.93 22.71 4.64
N TRP A 225 -0.65 22.27 5.86
CA TRP A 225 -1.68 21.95 6.85
C TRP A 225 -2.58 23.13 7.20
N ASN A 226 -2.12 24.38 6.97
CA ASN A 226 -2.95 25.58 7.10
C ASN A 226 -4.09 25.64 6.08
N ARG A 227 -3.95 24.96 4.92
CA ARG A 227 -5.01 24.85 3.90
C ARG A 227 -6.23 24.10 4.42
N VAL A 228 -6.07 23.19 5.36
CA VAL A 228 -7.18 22.48 6.02
C VAL A 228 -8.06 23.45 6.79
N ARG A 229 -7.46 24.43 7.49
CA ARG A 229 -8.19 25.49 8.18
C ARG A 229 -8.94 26.39 7.19
N GLU A 230 -8.31 26.73 6.06
CA GLU A 230 -8.95 27.53 5.03
C GLU A 230 -10.09 26.77 4.34
N PHE A 231 -9.93 25.45 4.12
CA PHE A 231 -11.01 24.58 3.67
C PHE A 231 -12.24 24.68 4.60
N ALA A 232 -12.04 24.58 5.91
CA ALA A 232 -13.13 24.72 6.89
C ALA A 232 -13.83 26.07 6.78
N ARG A 233 -13.05 27.16 6.67
CA ARG A 233 -13.59 28.52 6.50
C ARG A 233 -14.41 28.67 5.23
N ARG A 234 -13.93 28.14 4.10
CA ARG A 234 -14.67 28.17 2.83
C ARG A 234 -16.00 27.41 2.93
N ARG A 235 -16.03 26.26 3.59
CA ARG A 235 -17.26 25.48 3.81
C ARG A 235 -18.27 26.24 4.66
N ARG A 236 -17.82 26.93 5.70
CA ARG A 236 -18.70 27.77 6.54
C ARG A 236 -19.23 29.00 5.80
N ARG A 237 -18.39 29.66 4.99
CA ARG A 237 -18.86 30.79 4.15
C ARG A 237 -19.89 30.31 3.15
N TRP A 238 -19.65 29.21 2.48
CA TRP A 238 -20.61 28.65 1.54
C TRP A 238 -21.98 28.40 2.18
N LEU A 239 -22.04 27.86 3.40
CA LEU A 239 -23.28 27.69 4.14
C LEU A 239 -23.97 29.03 4.47
N ALA A 240 -23.21 30.04 4.72
CA ALA A 240 -23.77 31.39 4.96
C ALA A 240 -24.29 32.05 3.69
N ASP A 241 -23.62 31.83 2.56
CA ASP A 241 -23.98 32.40 1.25
C ASP A 241 -25.19 31.69 0.62
N TYR A 242 -25.43 30.43 0.96
CA TYR A 242 -26.50 29.57 0.41
C TYR A 242 -27.41 28.99 1.52
N PRO A 243 -28.20 29.85 2.22
CA PRO A 243 -29.02 29.43 3.35
C PRO A 243 -30.18 28.50 2.98
N ASP A 244 -30.63 28.52 1.72
CA ASP A 244 -31.74 27.72 1.21
C ASP A 244 -31.28 26.31 0.73
N THR A 245 -30.04 25.91 1.02
CA THR A 245 -29.53 24.60 0.69
C THR A 245 -30.32 23.50 1.42
N ASP A 246 -30.56 22.37 0.75
CA ASP A 246 -31.22 21.23 1.36
C ASP A 246 -30.49 20.75 2.64
N GLU A 247 -31.27 20.25 3.59
CA GLU A 247 -30.78 19.89 4.94
C GLU A 247 -29.69 18.82 4.92
N ALA A 248 -29.69 17.88 3.96
CA ALA A 248 -28.68 16.83 3.86
C ALA A 248 -27.33 17.38 3.39
N THR A 249 -27.36 18.28 2.39
CA THR A 249 -26.15 18.96 1.89
C THR A 249 -25.59 19.93 2.94
N ALA A 250 -26.46 20.69 3.62
CA ALA A 250 -26.05 21.58 4.70
C ALA A 250 -25.36 20.81 5.83
N ARG A 251 -25.94 19.69 6.28
CA ARG A 251 -25.34 18.82 7.32
C ARG A 251 -23.98 18.24 6.87
N ARG A 252 -23.88 17.75 5.64
CA ARG A 252 -22.61 17.21 5.12
C ARG A 252 -21.52 18.27 5.06
N THR A 253 -21.87 19.49 4.65
CA THR A 253 -20.94 20.62 4.55
C THR A 253 -20.49 21.09 5.93
N GLN A 254 -21.41 21.17 6.89
CA GLN A 254 -21.10 21.47 8.28
C GLN A 254 -20.17 20.45 8.91
N GLN A 255 -20.48 19.16 8.76
CA GLN A 255 -19.64 18.06 9.27
C GLN A 255 -18.25 18.06 8.64
N ALA A 256 -18.15 18.36 7.34
CA ALA A 256 -16.85 18.48 6.68
C ALA A 256 -16.01 19.64 7.25
N ALA A 257 -16.65 20.78 7.59
CA ALA A 257 -15.97 21.89 8.23
C ALA A 257 -15.47 21.55 9.64
N GLU A 258 -16.30 20.88 10.44
CA GLU A 258 -15.95 20.43 11.79
C GLU A 258 -14.79 19.42 11.78
N HIS A 259 -14.85 18.42 10.89
CA HIS A 259 -13.75 17.45 10.72
C HIS A 259 -12.45 18.13 10.27
N ALA A 260 -12.53 19.16 9.43
CA ALA A 260 -11.34 19.89 8.99
C ALA A 260 -10.72 20.69 10.14
N GLU A 261 -11.52 21.32 10.98
CA GLU A 261 -11.02 22.04 12.16
C GLU A 261 -10.32 21.07 13.12
N LYS A 262 -10.96 19.92 13.42
CA LYS A 262 -10.37 18.89 14.29
C LYS A 262 -9.09 18.31 13.70
N LEU A 263 -8.99 18.11 12.39
CA LEU A 263 -7.77 17.67 11.75
C LEU A 263 -6.64 18.71 11.88
N HIS A 264 -6.95 19.98 11.68
CA HIS A 264 -5.98 21.06 11.85
C HIS A 264 -5.48 21.15 13.31
N GLU A 265 -6.40 21.09 14.29
CA GLU A 265 -6.06 21.05 15.73
C GLU A 265 -5.17 19.86 16.06
N PHE A 266 -5.50 18.67 15.54
CA PHE A 266 -4.72 17.46 15.76
C PHE A 266 -3.29 17.58 15.24
N VAL A 267 -3.11 18.06 14.01
CA VAL A 267 -1.76 18.23 13.45
C VAL A 267 -0.98 19.31 14.19
N THR A 268 -1.64 20.40 14.56
CA THR A 268 -1.03 21.46 15.40
C THR A 268 -0.57 20.91 16.75
N PHE A 269 -1.37 20.03 17.37
CA PHE A 269 -0.99 19.34 18.60
C PHE A 269 0.24 18.45 18.40
N LEU A 270 0.31 17.67 17.32
CA LEU A 270 1.50 16.87 17.00
C LEU A 270 2.75 17.75 16.86
N GLN A 271 2.64 18.84 16.12
CA GLN A 271 3.74 19.81 15.94
C GLN A 271 4.19 20.42 17.27
N HIS A 272 3.23 20.75 18.14
CA HIS A 272 3.52 21.30 19.45
C HIS A 272 4.27 20.31 20.35
N CYS A 273 3.82 19.06 20.45
CA CYS A 273 4.52 18.03 21.24
C CYS A 273 5.94 17.81 20.74
N HIS A 274 6.14 17.80 19.43
CA HIS A 274 7.50 17.66 18.88
C HIS A 274 8.39 18.86 19.18
N ALA A 275 7.85 20.08 19.12
CA ALA A 275 8.60 21.27 19.52
C ALA A 275 8.99 21.24 21.01
N GLN A 276 8.13 20.71 21.89
CA GLN A 276 8.46 20.48 23.29
C GLN A 276 9.60 19.45 23.47
N ILE A 277 9.54 18.34 22.74
CA ILE A 277 10.61 17.31 22.77
C ILE A 277 11.94 17.90 22.30
N GLU A 278 11.94 18.72 21.25
CA GLU A 278 13.16 19.33 20.70
C GLU A 278 13.73 20.42 21.62
N SER A 279 12.91 21.11 22.41
CA SER A 279 13.31 22.19 23.32
C SER A 279 13.45 21.75 24.77
N ALA A 280 13.29 20.48 25.09
CA ALA A 280 13.33 19.96 26.44
C ALA A 280 14.68 20.23 27.13
N SER A 281 14.64 20.71 28.36
CA SER A 281 15.83 21.02 29.18
C SER A 281 16.25 19.88 30.12
N SER A 282 15.37 18.89 30.31
CA SER A 282 15.57 17.69 31.10
C SER A 282 15.03 16.44 30.40
N TRP A 283 15.52 15.27 30.78
CA TRP A 283 14.97 13.99 30.29
C TRP A 283 13.53 13.78 30.75
N GLN A 284 13.17 14.31 31.90
CA GLN A 284 11.78 14.28 32.38
C GLN A 284 10.88 15.07 31.42
N GLU A 285 11.22 16.32 31.08
CA GLU A 285 10.43 17.13 30.13
C GLU A 285 10.32 16.47 28.75
N LEU A 286 11.42 15.84 28.28
CA LEU A 286 11.46 15.09 27.03
C LEU A 286 10.52 13.89 27.12
N GLY A 287 10.57 13.11 28.20
CA GLY A 287 9.69 11.98 28.47
C GLY A 287 8.21 12.39 28.51
N GLU A 288 7.88 13.51 29.15
CA GLU A 288 6.53 14.07 29.21
C GLU A 288 6.00 14.43 27.82
N GLY A 289 6.83 15.03 26.94
CA GLY A 289 6.48 15.31 25.55
C GLY A 289 6.21 14.04 24.74
N VAL A 290 7.01 12.99 24.94
CA VAL A 290 6.80 11.66 24.30
C VAL A 290 5.53 11.00 24.85
N GLU A 291 5.26 11.09 26.15
CA GLU A 291 4.04 10.55 26.74
C GLU A 291 2.79 11.25 26.19
N GLN A 292 2.83 12.57 25.99
CA GLN A 292 1.71 13.31 25.35
C GLN A 292 1.43 12.76 23.95
N LEU A 293 2.46 12.55 23.13
CA LEU A 293 2.29 11.90 21.82
C LEU A 293 1.72 10.48 21.95
N TRP A 294 2.25 9.70 22.87
CA TRP A 294 1.83 8.32 23.07
C TRP A 294 0.39 8.22 23.60
N SER A 295 -0.08 9.23 24.31
CA SER A 295 -1.46 9.28 24.83
C SER A 295 -2.53 9.31 23.73
N LEU A 296 -2.17 9.65 22.48
CA LEU A 296 -3.03 9.60 21.29
C LEU A 296 -3.39 8.16 20.90
N VAL A 297 -2.53 7.19 21.24
CA VAL A 297 -2.80 5.78 20.98
C VAL A 297 -3.73 5.26 22.08
N GLU A 298 -4.88 4.70 21.69
CA GLU A 298 -5.88 4.22 22.64
C GLU A 298 -5.26 3.22 23.64
N ARG A 299 -5.23 3.60 24.93
CA ARG A 299 -4.70 2.75 26.01
C ARG A 299 -5.59 1.54 26.29
N ASP A 300 -6.90 1.67 26.07
CA ASP A 300 -7.90 0.62 26.25
C ASP A 300 -8.12 -0.23 25.01
N TRP A 301 -7.12 -0.29 24.12
CA TRP A 301 -7.21 -1.14 22.96
C TRP A 301 -7.39 -2.61 23.39
N ARG A 302 -8.64 -2.99 23.56
CA ARG A 302 -9.05 -4.37 23.83
C ARG A 302 -9.51 -5.00 22.53
N PRO A 303 -8.78 -5.99 22.03
CA PRO A 303 -9.23 -6.71 20.85
C PRO A 303 -10.56 -7.44 21.14
N ALA A 304 -11.56 -7.27 20.29
CA ALA A 304 -12.86 -7.92 20.42
C ALA A 304 -12.80 -9.46 20.37
N THR A 305 -11.71 -10.03 19.85
CA THR A 305 -11.42 -11.47 19.81
C THR A 305 -9.93 -11.68 20.03
N ALA A 306 -9.57 -12.56 20.95
CA ALA A 306 -8.19 -12.86 21.32
C ALA A 306 -7.48 -13.70 20.24
N THR A 307 -7.02 -13.09 19.18
CA THR A 307 -5.99 -13.68 18.31
C THR A 307 -4.60 -13.47 18.94
N LEU A 308 -3.69 -14.38 18.70
CA LEU A 308 -2.34 -14.36 19.26
C LEU A 308 -1.56 -13.07 18.91
N ALA A 309 -1.72 -12.57 17.69
CA ALA A 309 -1.15 -11.29 17.25
C ALA A 309 -1.57 -10.09 18.11
N ARG A 310 -2.76 -10.14 18.68
CA ARG A 310 -3.28 -9.08 19.55
C ARG A 310 -2.74 -9.13 20.99
N GLN A 311 -2.31 -10.27 21.48
CA GLN A 311 -1.62 -10.36 22.78
C GLN A 311 -0.23 -9.73 22.71
N GLU A 312 0.45 -9.85 21.59
CA GLU A 312 1.73 -9.19 21.33
C GLU A 312 1.57 -7.67 21.28
N ASP A 313 0.50 -7.17 20.64
CA ASP A 313 0.21 -5.74 20.63
C ASP A 313 -0.05 -5.17 22.03
N VAL A 314 -0.77 -5.91 22.89
CA VAL A 314 -0.97 -5.51 24.30
C VAL A 314 0.36 -5.47 25.07
N ARG A 315 1.22 -6.46 24.88
CA ARG A 315 2.55 -6.48 25.49
C ARG A 315 3.42 -5.35 24.94
N GLY A 316 3.36 -5.12 23.63
CA GLY A 316 4.08 -4.04 22.96
C GLY A 316 3.67 -2.67 23.48
N HIS A 317 2.37 -2.42 23.60
CA HIS A 317 1.85 -1.16 24.18
C HIS A 317 2.37 -0.94 25.62
N ARG A 318 2.29 -1.95 26.48
CA ARG A 318 2.79 -1.86 27.85
C ARG A 318 4.29 -1.57 27.88
N ARG A 319 5.07 -2.27 27.07
CA ARG A 319 6.52 -2.10 27.00
C ARG A 319 6.94 -0.69 26.55
N ILE A 320 6.22 -0.11 25.58
CA ILE A 320 6.43 1.28 25.16
C ILE A 320 6.14 2.24 26.31
N SER A 321 5.03 2.06 27.03
CA SER A 321 4.69 2.90 28.18
C SER A 321 5.76 2.82 29.27
N GLU A 322 6.26 1.60 29.58
CA GLU A 322 7.37 1.40 30.52
C GLU A 322 8.69 2.04 30.02
N PHE A 323 8.96 1.99 28.74
CA PHE A 323 10.14 2.65 28.14
C PHE A 323 10.06 4.17 28.29
N ILE A 324 8.91 4.79 28.04
CA ILE A 324 8.73 6.25 28.19
C ILE A 324 9.01 6.69 29.61
N VAL A 325 8.54 5.94 30.61
CA VAL A 325 8.84 6.21 32.03
C VAL A 325 10.35 6.14 32.30
N ARG A 326 11.02 5.10 31.81
CA ARG A 326 12.48 4.96 31.96
C ARG A 326 13.27 6.09 31.28
N VAL A 327 12.80 6.62 30.17
CA VAL A 327 13.41 7.80 29.52
C VAL A 327 13.39 9.01 30.45
N GLY A 328 12.26 9.26 31.11
CA GLY A 328 12.14 10.36 32.10
C GLY A 328 13.06 10.19 33.33
N GLU A 329 13.46 8.97 33.68
CA GLU A 329 14.35 8.67 34.81
C GLU A 329 15.85 8.87 34.47
N LEU A 330 16.20 9.23 33.24
CA LEU A 330 17.60 9.39 32.84
C LEU A 330 18.25 10.66 33.40
N ASP A 331 17.50 11.57 33.99
CA ASP A 331 18.03 12.74 34.66
C ASP A 331 19.03 12.33 35.79
N GLY A 332 20.21 12.89 35.74
CA GLY A 332 21.29 12.58 36.68
C GLY A 332 22.22 11.40 36.30
N THR A 333 21.84 10.58 35.32
CA THR A 333 22.65 9.47 34.81
C THR A 333 23.11 9.68 33.37
N ALA A 334 22.26 10.17 32.49
CA ALA A 334 22.62 10.61 31.15
C ALA A 334 22.95 12.12 31.17
N GLY A 335 23.76 12.60 30.26
CA GLY A 335 24.00 14.05 30.09
C GLY A 335 22.74 14.84 29.78
N ALA A 336 22.89 16.06 29.26
CA ALA A 336 21.75 16.88 28.81
C ALA A 336 20.87 16.09 27.84
N PRO A 337 19.54 16.29 27.83
CA PRO A 337 18.64 15.61 26.93
C PRO A 337 19.02 15.87 25.48
N ASP A 338 19.00 14.80 24.67
CA ASP A 338 19.33 14.87 23.25
C ASP A 338 18.27 14.08 22.44
N PRO A 339 17.50 14.75 21.58
CA PRO A 339 16.52 14.08 20.71
C PRO A 339 17.13 13.04 19.78
N LEU A 340 18.41 13.16 19.39
CA LEU A 340 19.09 12.14 18.58
C LEU A 340 19.37 10.88 19.41
N LEU A 341 19.79 11.04 20.66
CA LEU A 341 19.98 9.94 21.58
C LEU A 341 18.64 9.24 21.89
N LEU A 342 17.57 10.00 22.08
CA LEU A 342 16.23 9.43 22.22
C LEU A 342 15.88 8.53 21.03
N ARG A 343 16.10 8.97 19.80
CA ARG A 343 15.83 8.16 18.60
C ARG A 343 16.63 6.86 18.60
N GLN A 344 17.90 6.91 19.01
CA GLN A 344 18.73 5.71 19.13
C GLN A 344 18.21 4.75 20.20
N LEU A 345 17.80 5.27 21.35
CA LEU A 345 17.21 4.47 22.44
C LEU A 345 15.91 3.81 21.99
N VAL A 346 15.08 4.53 21.23
CA VAL A 346 13.84 4.01 20.65
C VAL A 346 14.12 2.87 19.67
N GLU A 347 15.09 3.03 18.75
CA GLU A 347 15.43 1.95 17.82
C GLU A 347 15.96 0.71 18.55
N ILE A 348 16.80 0.89 19.58
CA ILE A 348 17.26 -0.22 20.44
C ILE A 348 16.07 -0.91 21.12
N GLU A 349 15.13 -0.14 21.69
CA GLU A 349 13.96 -0.71 22.36
C GLU A 349 13.03 -1.42 21.38
N LEU A 350 12.85 -0.88 20.17
CA LEU A 350 12.04 -1.47 19.11
C LEU A 350 12.60 -2.80 18.59
N ASP A 351 13.91 -2.97 18.60
CA ASP A 351 14.57 -4.21 18.18
C ASP A 351 14.44 -5.35 19.21
N HIS A 352 13.98 -5.06 20.43
CA HIS A 352 13.80 -6.11 21.43
C HIS A 352 12.68 -7.08 21.06
N GLU A 353 12.96 -8.34 21.24
CA GLU A 353 11.96 -9.41 21.11
C GLU A 353 10.92 -9.34 22.24
N LEU A 354 9.66 -9.53 21.90
CA LEU A 354 8.53 -9.50 22.86
C LEU A 354 8.40 -10.78 23.70
N GLY A 355 9.27 -11.77 23.44
CA GLY A 355 9.30 -13.02 24.17
C GLY A 355 8.33 -14.08 23.64
N GLY A 356 8.09 -15.12 24.40
CA GLY A 356 7.36 -16.31 23.97
C GLY A 356 5.91 -16.06 23.59
N HIS A 357 5.45 -16.82 22.61
CA HIS A 357 4.11 -16.83 22.03
C HIS A 357 3.35 -18.07 22.55
N GLY A 358 2.05 -17.95 22.76
CA GLY A 358 1.21 -19.06 23.19
C GLY A 358 1.44 -19.52 24.65
N THR A 359 0.85 -20.64 24.98
CA THR A 359 1.02 -21.29 26.29
C THR A 359 1.90 -22.53 26.15
N VAL A 360 2.98 -22.58 26.89
CA VAL A 360 3.91 -23.72 26.89
C VAL A 360 3.13 -25.02 27.08
N GLY A 361 3.39 -26.00 26.21
CA GLY A 361 2.72 -27.31 26.25
C GLY A 361 1.35 -27.35 25.55
N ARG A 362 0.89 -26.26 24.93
CA ARG A 362 -0.34 -26.22 24.13
C ARG A 362 -0.04 -25.88 22.68
N GLY A 363 -0.37 -26.80 21.76
CA GLY A 363 -0.12 -26.64 20.34
C GLY A 363 1.27 -27.11 19.92
N VAL A 364 1.69 -26.72 18.72
CA VAL A 364 2.96 -27.11 18.12
C VAL A 364 4.08 -26.21 18.63
N HIS A 365 5.24 -26.78 18.95
CA HIS A 365 6.39 -26.01 19.41
C HIS A 365 7.11 -25.35 18.24
N VAL A 366 7.05 -24.05 18.12
CA VAL A 366 7.73 -23.26 17.08
C VAL A 366 8.84 -22.42 17.69
N GLY A 367 10.04 -22.43 17.09
CA GLY A 367 11.15 -21.64 17.63
C GLY A 367 12.47 -21.85 16.91
N PRO A 368 13.56 -21.26 17.44
CA PRO A 368 14.89 -21.48 16.90
C PRO A 368 15.41 -22.88 17.24
N ILE A 369 16.36 -23.40 16.44
CA ILE A 369 17.04 -24.71 16.69
C ILE A 369 17.74 -24.78 18.05
N SER A 370 18.00 -23.65 18.71
CA SER A 370 18.54 -23.62 20.08
C SER A 370 17.58 -24.19 21.13
N HIS A 371 16.31 -24.42 20.81
CA HIS A 371 15.33 -25.11 21.64
C HIS A 371 15.43 -26.64 21.57
N GLY A 372 16.24 -27.17 20.64
CA GLY A 372 16.40 -28.61 20.45
C GLY A 372 17.07 -29.36 21.63
N PRO A 373 18.13 -28.83 22.26
CA PRO A 373 18.79 -29.51 23.37
C PRO A 373 17.84 -29.82 24.53
N GLY A 374 17.67 -31.06 24.84
CA GLY A 374 16.81 -31.54 25.95
C GLY A 374 15.31 -31.57 25.64
N ALA A 375 14.92 -31.25 24.44
CA ALA A 375 13.53 -31.41 24.01
C ALA A 375 13.23 -32.91 23.79
N ASP A 376 11.94 -33.28 24.03
CA ASP A 376 11.43 -34.65 23.85
C ASP A 376 10.11 -34.54 23.10
N VAL A 377 10.15 -34.81 21.79
CA VAL A 377 9.01 -34.72 20.86
C VAL A 377 8.90 -36.00 20.03
N ASP A 378 7.73 -36.26 19.47
CA ASP A 378 7.54 -37.38 18.55
C ASP A 378 7.98 -37.06 17.14
N LEU A 379 7.74 -35.81 16.72
CA LEU A 379 8.07 -35.33 15.39
C LEU A 379 8.81 -33.99 15.46
N VAL A 380 9.89 -33.89 14.67
CA VAL A 380 10.62 -32.63 14.47
C VAL A 380 10.75 -32.29 13.01
N PHE A 381 10.44 -31.05 12.69
CA PHE A 381 10.69 -30.42 11.40
C PHE A 381 11.71 -29.30 11.59
N VAL A 382 12.87 -29.39 10.92
CA VAL A 382 13.85 -28.30 10.92
C VAL A 382 13.80 -27.65 9.55
N VAL A 383 13.31 -26.40 9.52
CA VAL A 383 13.09 -25.63 8.29
C VAL A 383 14.29 -24.74 7.98
N GLY A 384 14.49 -24.44 6.69
CA GLY A 384 15.56 -23.57 6.24
C GLY A 384 16.94 -24.24 6.26
N ALA A 385 17.02 -25.55 6.07
CA ALA A 385 18.31 -26.27 6.03
C ALA A 385 19.11 -25.99 4.73
N ALA A 386 19.21 -24.73 4.33
CA ALA A 386 19.98 -24.23 3.18
C ALA A 386 21.17 -23.40 3.62
N GLU A 387 22.20 -23.34 2.79
CA GLU A 387 23.37 -22.48 3.03
C GLU A 387 22.97 -21.01 3.20
N GLY A 388 23.45 -20.41 4.28
CA GLY A 388 23.16 -19.03 4.67
C GLY A 388 21.95 -18.86 5.59
N PHE A 389 21.10 -19.90 5.73
CA PHE A 389 20.09 -20.00 6.78
C PHE A 389 20.56 -20.94 7.89
N ILE A 390 21.09 -22.09 7.54
CA ILE A 390 21.77 -23.05 8.41
C ILE A 390 23.06 -23.53 7.70
N PRO A 391 24.26 -23.18 8.18
CA PRO A 391 24.49 -22.21 9.25
C PRO A 391 24.10 -20.79 8.85
N ALA A 392 23.61 -20.04 9.83
CA ALA A 392 23.41 -18.61 9.67
C ALA A 392 24.74 -17.91 9.37
N ARG A 393 24.72 -16.89 8.52
CA ARG A 393 25.91 -16.10 8.22
C ARG A 393 26.38 -15.38 9.48
N ILE A 394 27.60 -15.66 9.92
CA ILE A 394 28.25 -14.99 11.04
C ILE A 394 29.24 -13.98 10.48
N HIS A 395 28.92 -12.69 10.63
CA HIS A 395 29.83 -11.63 10.28
C HIS A 395 30.90 -11.45 11.38
N GLU A 396 32.11 -11.12 10.97
CA GLU A 396 33.17 -10.75 11.91
C GLU A 396 32.84 -9.34 12.45
N ASP A 397 32.97 -9.19 13.78
CA ASP A 397 32.80 -7.91 14.44
C ASP A 397 34.00 -7.00 14.11
N PRO A 398 33.80 -5.85 13.45
CA PRO A 398 34.91 -4.98 13.08
C PRO A 398 35.65 -4.37 14.28
N LEU A 399 34.99 -4.24 15.43
CA LEU A 399 35.59 -3.70 16.66
C LEU A 399 36.33 -4.75 17.45
N VAL A 400 35.87 -6.00 17.45
CA VAL A 400 36.45 -7.13 18.16
C VAL A 400 36.62 -8.32 17.21
N PRO A 401 37.57 -8.26 16.28
CA PRO A 401 37.80 -9.33 15.31
C PRO A 401 38.27 -10.62 15.98
N ASP A 402 38.10 -11.76 15.29
CA ASP A 402 38.42 -13.09 15.85
C ASP A 402 39.86 -13.18 16.42
N ARG A 403 40.83 -12.52 15.81
CA ARG A 403 42.22 -12.43 16.36
C ARG A 403 42.26 -11.82 17.77
N ALA A 404 41.41 -10.81 18.04
CA ALA A 404 41.32 -10.21 19.36
C ALA A 404 40.56 -11.13 20.34
N ARG A 405 39.56 -11.88 19.85
CA ARG A 405 38.81 -12.85 20.64
C ARG A 405 39.70 -14.02 21.09
N VAL A 406 40.55 -14.56 20.20
CA VAL A 406 41.51 -15.61 20.52
C VAL A 406 42.47 -15.17 21.64
N ALA A 407 42.90 -13.91 21.63
CA ALA A 407 43.79 -13.37 22.66
C ALA A 407 43.13 -13.30 24.06
N THR A 408 41.83 -13.50 24.18
CA THR A 408 41.13 -13.54 25.48
C THR A 408 41.11 -14.93 26.12
N ASN A 409 41.82 -15.90 25.57
CA ASN A 409 41.90 -17.29 26.08
C ASN A 409 40.54 -17.95 26.33
N GLY A 410 39.57 -17.67 25.42
CA GLY A 410 38.24 -18.29 25.47
C GLY A 410 37.19 -17.44 26.24
N ALA A 411 37.53 -16.28 26.78
CA ALA A 411 36.57 -15.40 27.44
C ALA A 411 35.53 -14.84 26.41
N LEU A 412 35.95 -14.62 25.16
CA LEU A 412 35.06 -14.21 24.05
C LEU A 412 35.03 -15.29 22.98
N GLY A 413 33.85 -15.82 22.70
CA GLY A 413 33.64 -16.85 21.69
C GLY A 413 34.03 -16.38 20.29
N THR A 414 34.80 -17.21 19.59
CA THR A 414 35.20 -17.01 18.19
C THR A 414 34.06 -17.34 17.21
N ARG A 415 34.21 -16.93 15.96
CA ARG A 415 33.30 -17.34 14.87
C ARG A 415 33.21 -18.86 14.69
N ARG A 416 34.38 -19.55 14.85
CA ARG A 416 34.41 -21.01 14.78
C ARG A 416 33.57 -21.65 15.87
N GLU A 417 33.65 -21.18 17.10
CA GLU A 417 32.88 -21.70 18.22
C GLU A 417 31.39 -21.43 18.05
N ARG A 418 31.00 -20.27 17.51
CA ARG A 418 29.60 -19.99 17.19
C ARG A 418 29.04 -20.92 16.10
N LEU A 419 29.84 -21.26 15.10
CA LEU A 419 29.45 -22.24 14.08
C LEU A 419 29.34 -23.67 14.67
N SER A 420 30.26 -24.06 15.53
CA SER A 420 30.21 -25.34 16.25
C SER A 420 28.93 -25.46 17.07
N THR A 421 28.57 -24.41 17.79
CA THR A 421 27.33 -24.33 18.58
C THR A 421 26.07 -24.44 17.69
N GLN A 422 26.04 -23.80 16.53
CA GLN A 422 24.91 -23.96 15.60
C GLN A 422 24.82 -25.42 15.07
N HIS A 423 25.96 -26.05 14.80
CA HIS A 423 26.00 -27.46 14.39
C HIS A 423 25.47 -28.38 15.49
N HIS A 424 25.87 -28.12 16.75
CA HIS A 424 25.32 -28.81 17.92
C HIS A 424 23.81 -28.67 18.00
N PHE A 425 23.27 -27.48 17.84
CA PHE A 425 21.81 -27.24 17.92
C PHE A 425 21.00 -27.96 16.87
N ILE A 426 21.47 -28.03 15.60
CA ILE A 426 20.73 -28.79 14.57
C ILE A 426 20.75 -30.29 14.85
N LEU A 427 21.90 -30.84 15.29
CA LEU A 427 22.00 -32.26 15.65
C LEU A 427 21.16 -32.58 16.89
N ALA A 428 21.20 -31.74 17.91
CA ALA A 428 20.35 -31.85 19.10
C ALA A 428 18.85 -31.76 18.73
N SER A 429 18.49 -30.89 17.79
CA SER A 429 17.13 -30.80 17.30
C SER A 429 16.67 -32.12 16.62
N LEU A 430 17.53 -32.74 15.82
CA LEU A 430 17.22 -34.05 15.24
C LEU A 430 17.15 -35.14 16.30
N ALA A 431 18.01 -35.06 17.34
CA ALA A 431 18.00 -36.03 18.43
C ALA A 431 16.76 -35.92 19.32
N ALA A 432 16.03 -34.81 19.32
CA ALA A 432 14.82 -34.58 20.11
C ALA A 432 13.66 -35.49 19.71
N ALA A 433 13.66 -36.05 18.50
CA ALA A 433 12.66 -36.99 18.01
C ALA A 433 13.26 -38.41 17.78
N PRO A 434 12.47 -39.49 17.90
CA PRO A 434 12.90 -40.83 17.56
C PRO A 434 13.16 -40.96 16.06
N ARG A 435 13.80 -42.08 15.64
CA ARG A 435 13.90 -42.43 14.21
C ARG A 435 12.50 -42.60 13.62
N GLY A 436 12.29 -42.12 12.40
CA GLY A 436 11.00 -42.03 11.74
C GLY A 436 10.27 -40.68 11.95
N GLY A 437 10.70 -39.88 12.94
CA GLY A 437 10.08 -38.58 13.26
C GLY A 437 10.91 -37.36 12.87
N ARG A 438 11.99 -37.47 12.11
CA ARG A 438 12.98 -36.42 11.84
C ARG A 438 12.89 -35.91 10.41
N THR A 439 12.52 -34.70 10.19
CA THR A 439 12.41 -34.09 8.86
C THR A 439 13.25 -32.83 8.77
N LEU A 440 14.09 -32.77 7.74
CA LEU A 440 14.76 -31.53 7.32
C LEU A 440 14.06 -30.97 6.07
N THR A 441 13.99 -29.66 5.96
CA THR A 441 13.47 -29.00 4.77
C THR A 441 14.38 -27.87 4.32
N PHE A 442 14.43 -27.60 3.01
CA PHE A 442 15.20 -26.48 2.49
C PHE A 442 14.58 -25.88 1.23
N PRO A 443 14.69 -24.54 1.00
CA PRO A 443 14.22 -23.90 -0.21
C PRO A 443 15.29 -23.92 -1.30
N ARG A 444 14.88 -24.06 -2.58
CA ARG A 444 15.75 -23.94 -3.76
C ARG A 444 16.02 -22.51 -4.17
N GLY A 445 15.13 -21.57 -3.81
CA GLY A 445 15.15 -20.18 -4.22
C GLY A 445 14.90 -19.22 -3.06
N ASP A 446 14.85 -17.97 -3.43
CA ASP A 446 14.53 -16.87 -2.51
C ASP A 446 13.59 -15.92 -3.23
N LEU A 447 12.48 -15.56 -2.60
CA LEU A 447 11.48 -14.62 -3.15
C LEU A 447 12.03 -13.21 -3.40
N ARG A 448 13.11 -12.83 -2.72
CA ARG A 448 13.70 -11.48 -2.80
C ARG A 448 14.94 -11.38 -3.68
N GLN A 449 15.60 -12.50 -3.92
CA GLN A 449 16.84 -12.56 -4.69
C GLN A 449 16.73 -13.68 -5.70
N GLY A 450 16.87 -13.41 -6.97
CA GLY A 450 16.76 -14.38 -8.08
C GLY A 450 17.87 -15.43 -8.12
N GLY A 451 18.39 -15.86 -6.97
CA GLY A 451 19.46 -16.84 -6.84
C GLY A 451 18.96 -18.19 -6.37
N THR A 452 19.59 -19.25 -6.88
CA THR A 452 19.39 -20.63 -6.39
C THR A 452 20.08 -20.83 -5.04
N LYS A 453 19.42 -21.53 -4.11
CA LYS A 453 19.99 -21.96 -2.84
C LYS A 453 20.35 -23.43 -2.89
N SER A 454 21.46 -23.80 -2.25
CA SER A 454 21.88 -25.16 -2.07
C SER A 454 21.53 -25.65 -0.65
N PRO A 455 21.30 -26.96 -0.46
CA PRO A 455 21.12 -27.49 0.88
C PRO A 455 22.35 -27.20 1.74
N SER A 456 22.16 -27.06 3.03
CA SER A 456 23.25 -26.89 4.00
C SER A 456 24.26 -28.03 3.89
N ARG A 457 25.55 -27.69 4.02
CA ARG A 457 26.60 -28.70 4.13
C ARG A 457 26.39 -29.70 5.27
N TRP A 458 25.65 -29.32 6.31
CA TRP A 458 25.32 -30.19 7.43
C TRP A 458 24.20 -31.19 7.15
N THR A 459 23.52 -31.06 6.02
CA THR A 459 22.55 -32.05 5.55
C THR A 459 23.20 -33.24 4.84
N LEU A 460 24.49 -33.18 4.49
CA LEU A 460 25.20 -34.24 3.74
C LEU A 460 25.10 -35.61 4.38
N PRO A 461 25.26 -35.80 5.70
CA PRO A 461 25.05 -37.10 6.36
C PRO A 461 23.65 -37.67 6.12
N THR A 462 22.62 -36.83 6.21
CA THR A 462 21.22 -37.19 5.90
C THR A 462 21.06 -37.59 4.43
N ILE A 463 21.58 -36.77 3.51
CA ILE A 463 21.51 -37.06 2.06
C ILE A 463 22.17 -38.42 1.74
N ARG A 464 23.34 -38.70 2.31
CA ARG A 464 24.03 -39.98 2.15
C ARG A 464 23.24 -41.16 2.73
N ALA A 465 22.62 -40.97 3.88
CA ALA A 465 21.81 -41.99 4.51
C ALA A 465 20.57 -42.31 3.68
N LEU A 466 19.90 -41.33 3.12
CA LEU A 466 18.71 -41.48 2.27
C LEU A 466 19.04 -42.09 0.92
N ASP A 467 20.16 -41.70 0.31
CA ASP A 467 20.58 -42.16 -0.99
C ASP A 467 21.28 -43.53 -0.94
N GLY A 468 21.85 -43.94 0.20
CA GLY A 468 22.63 -45.14 0.40
C GLY A 468 24.05 -45.08 -0.13
N ARG A 469 24.55 -43.93 -0.64
CA ARG A 469 25.91 -43.72 -1.16
C ARG A 469 26.76 -42.86 -0.25
N ALA A 470 27.81 -43.40 0.29
CA ALA A 470 28.74 -42.70 1.17
C ALA A 470 29.66 -41.69 0.47
N ASP A 471 29.88 -41.86 -0.83
CA ASP A 471 30.77 -41.05 -1.67
C ASP A 471 30.10 -39.76 -2.21
N LEU A 472 28.81 -39.59 -2.02
CA LEU A 472 28.08 -38.44 -2.51
C LEU A 472 28.63 -37.15 -1.85
N VAL A 473 28.84 -36.10 -2.66
CA VAL A 473 29.29 -34.78 -2.21
C VAL A 473 28.14 -33.77 -2.30
N ILE A 474 28.13 -32.76 -1.40
CA ILE A 474 27.03 -31.82 -1.29
C ILE A 474 26.75 -31.05 -2.58
N THR A 475 27.75 -30.80 -3.41
CA THR A 475 27.59 -30.11 -4.69
C THR A 475 26.83 -30.91 -5.74
N HIS A 476 26.65 -32.22 -5.52
CA HIS A 476 25.89 -33.12 -6.39
C HIS A 476 24.59 -33.63 -5.74
N TRP A 477 24.05 -32.88 -4.79
CA TRP A 477 22.83 -33.23 -4.05
C TRP A 477 21.62 -33.51 -4.95
N GLU A 478 21.53 -32.86 -6.11
CA GLU A 478 20.46 -33.04 -7.09
C GLU A 478 20.43 -34.47 -7.69
N ARG A 479 21.55 -35.19 -7.58
CA ARG A 479 21.65 -36.56 -8.05
C ARG A 479 21.29 -37.60 -6.98
N ALA A 480 21.00 -37.15 -5.77
CA ALA A 480 20.66 -38.02 -4.67
C ALA A 480 19.23 -38.55 -4.82
N ARG A 481 19.05 -39.83 -4.50
CA ARG A 481 17.74 -40.49 -4.43
C ARG A 481 17.17 -40.30 -3.03
N GLY A 482 15.84 -40.43 -2.91
CA GLY A 482 15.18 -40.34 -1.58
C GLY A 482 14.92 -38.91 -1.09
N LEU A 483 15.24 -37.90 -1.89
CA LEU A 483 14.81 -36.54 -1.63
C LEU A 483 13.36 -36.35 -2.11
N THR A 484 12.54 -35.71 -1.31
CA THR A 484 11.17 -35.36 -1.70
C THR A 484 11.15 -33.95 -2.25
N GLU A 485 10.87 -33.81 -3.54
CA GLU A 485 10.67 -32.51 -4.16
C GLU A 485 9.24 -32.04 -3.97
N ILE A 486 9.08 -30.84 -3.43
CA ILE A 486 7.79 -30.16 -3.32
C ILE A 486 7.65 -29.30 -4.58
N PRO A 487 6.62 -29.54 -5.40
CA PRO A 487 6.36 -28.72 -6.56
C PRO A 487 6.00 -27.28 -6.13
N SER A 488 5.91 -26.37 -7.11
CA SER A 488 5.42 -25.02 -6.87
C SER A 488 4.03 -25.04 -6.22
N TYR A 489 3.64 -23.91 -5.59
CA TYR A 489 2.37 -23.79 -4.88
C TYR A 489 1.17 -24.39 -5.65
N THR A 490 1.00 -24.02 -6.92
CA THR A 490 -0.11 -24.54 -7.75
C THR A 490 -0.06 -26.05 -7.90
N GLY A 491 1.11 -26.60 -8.24
CA GLY A 491 1.26 -28.05 -8.38
C GLY A 491 1.12 -28.82 -7.06
N ALA A 492 1.49 -28.17 -5.94
CA ALA A 492 1.29 -28.75 -4.62
C ALA A 492 -0.21 -28.79 -4.24
N VAL A 493 -0.94 -27.71 -4.50
CA VAL A 493 -2.40 -27.64 -4.25
C VAL A 493 -3.15 -28.69 -5.05
N GLU A 494 -2.77 -28.94 -6.31
CA GLU A 494 -3.41 -29.95 -7.14
C GLU A 494 -3.15 -31.39 -6.65
N ARG A 495 -1.93 -31.67 -6.20
CA ARG A 495 -1.47 -33.05 -5.90
C ARG A 495 -1.66 -33.44 -4.44
N ASP A 496 -1.58 -32.45 -3.54
CA ASP A 496 -1.66 -32.72 -2.11
C ASP A 496 -3.11 -33.04 -1.70
N LEU A 497 -3.30 -34.20 -1.09
CA LEU A 497 -4.62 -34.68 -0.69
C LEU A 497 -5.16 -33.96 0.56
N GLN A 498 -4.28 -33.30 1.32
CA GLN A 498 -4.60 -32.67 2.61
C GLN A 498 -4.29 -31.16 2.58
N PRO A 499 -5.18 -30.32 2.04
CA PRO A 499 -4.97 -28.88 2.09
C PRO A 499 -4.94 -28.37 3.55
N ALA A 500 -4.02 -27.48 3.84
CA ALA A 500 -3.88 -26.91 5.18
C ALA A 500 -4.95 -25.86 5.51
N THR A 501 -5.42 -25.13 4.51
CA THR A 501 -6.33 -24.00 4.68
C THR A 501 -7.62 -24.17 3.86
N ALA A 502 -8.68 -23.43 4.25
CA ALA A 502 -9.91 -23.38 3.45
C ALA A 502 -9.67 -22.80 2.04
N GLN A 503 -8.70 -21.89 1.92
CA GLN A 503 -8.33 -21.33 0.61
C GLN A 503 -7.68 -22.38 -0.29
N GLU A 504 -6.71 -23.13 0.21
CA GLU A 504 -6.09 -24.23 -0.54
C GLU A 504 -7.13 -25.27 -0.95
N TRP A 505 -8.03 -25.62 -0.05
CA TRP A 505 -9.13 -26.54 -0.34
C TRP A 505 -10.01 -26.04 -1.49
N ARG A 506 -10.40 -24.75 -1.48
CA ARG A 506 -11.20 -24.15 -2.55
C ARG A 506 -10.46 -24.11 -3.88
N GLN A 507 -9.20 -23.74 -3.87
CA GLN A 507 -8.37 -23.70 -5.08
C GLN A 507 -8.22 -25.10 -5.69
N ARG A 508 -7.95 -26.09 -4.85
CA ARG A 508 -7.91 -27.49 -5.29
C ARG A 508 -9.25 -27.94 -5.88
N THR A 509 -10.34 -27.69 -5.15
CA THR A 509 -11.69 -28.08 -5.56
C THR A 509 -12.07 -27.43 -6.89
N ALA A 510 -11.71 -26.18 -7.11
CA ALA A 510 -11.95 -25.49 -8.39
C ALA A 510 -11.29 -26.23 -9.59
N VAL A 511 -10.18 -26.91 -9.37
CA VAL A 511 -9.45 -27.66 -10.42
C VAL A 511 -9.90 -29.11 -10.50
N THR A 512 -10.08 -29.79 -9.35
CA THR A 512 -10.28 -31.25 -9.29
C THR A 512 -11.77 -31.66 -9.27
N ASP A 513 -12.63 -30.81 -8.74
CA ASP A 513 -14.08 -31.05 -8.64
C ASP A 513 -14.88 -29.76 -8.88
N PRO A 514 -14.94 -29.26 -10.13
CA PRO A 514 -15.63 -28.04 -10.47
C PRO A 514 -17.16 -28.08 -10.25
N GLY A 515 -17.72 -29.26 -9.97
CA GLY A 515 -19.12 -29.47 -9.66
C GLY A 515 -19.47 -29.42 -8.17
N CYS A 516 -18.51 -29.07 -7.30
CA CYS A 516 -18.72 -29.05 -5.85
C CYS A 516 -19.75 -28.00 -5.41
N ASP A 517 -20.35 -28.23 -4.24
CA ASP A 517 -21.38 -27.36 -3.64
C ASP A 517 -20.78 -26.19 -2.79
N ASP A 518 -19.57 -25.73 -3.10
CA ASP A 518 -19.01 -24.52 -2.47
C ASP A 518 -19.42 -23.30 -3.28
N SER A 519 -20.18 -22.39 -2.67
CA SER A 519 -20.75 -21.20 -3.35
C SER A 519 -19.67 -20.23 -3.86
N ILE A 520 -18.50 -20.19 -3.22
CA ILE A 520 -17.38 -19.31 -3.65
C ILE A 520 -16.70 -19.90 -4.87
N VAL A 521 -16.44 -21.22 -4.87
CA VAL A 521 -15.86 -21.92 -6.03
C VAL A 521 -16.79 -21.84 -7.22
N THR A 522 -18.08 -22.18 -7.04
CA THR A 522 -19.09 -22.12 -8.11
C THR A 522 -19.17 -20.73 -8.72
N ARG A 523 -19.21 -19.67 -7.88
CA ARG A 523 -19.26 -18.28 -8.34
C ARG A 523 -17.98 -17.88 -9.09
N ALA A 524 -16.83 -18.25 -8.59
CA ALA A 524 -15.55 -17.96 -9.25
C ALA A 524 -15.46 -18.63 -10.63
N LEU A 525 -15.86 -19.90 -10.74
CA LEU A 525 -15.90 -20.63 -12.00
C LEU A 525 -16.94 -20.03 -12.98
N THR A 526 -18.11 -19.64 -12.49
CA THR A 526 -19.14 -18.97 -13.31
C THR A 526 -18.59 -17.67 -13.90
N VAL A 527 -17.95 -16.82 -13.10
CA VAL A 527 -17.30 -15.59 -13.58
C VAL A 527 -16.23 -15.90 -14.62
N HIS A 528 -15.38 -16.88 -14.35
CA HIS A 528 -14.29 -17.26 -15.25
C HIS A 528 -14.84 -17.77 -16.61
N GLN A 529 -15.80 -18.67 -16.58
CA GLN A 529 -16.42 -19.22 -17.78
C GLN A 529 -17.15 -18.12 -18.58
N ALA A 530 -17.92 -17.27 -17.91
CA ALA A 530 -18.63 -16.17 -18.55
C ALA A 530 -17.66 -15.21 -19.26
N ARG A 531 -16.54 -14.87 -18.62
CA ARG A 531 -15.52 -13.99 -19.23
C ARG A 531 -14.84 -14.60 -20.46
N LEU A 532 -14.67 -15.91 -20.49
CA LEU A 532 -14.08 -16.63 -21.63
C LEU A 532 -15.07 -16.96 -22.74
N SER A 533 -16.38 -16.89 -22.48
CA SER A 533 -17.42 -17.20 -23.49
C SER A 533 -17.51 -16.10 -24.55
N SER A 534 -18.17 -16.39 -25.66
CA SER A 534 -18.51 -15.42 -26.69
C SER A 534 -19.80 -14.63 -26.39
N GLU A 535 -20.48 -14.93 -25.29
CA GLU A 535 -21.72 -14.27 -24.88
C GLU A 535 -21.38 -13.00 -24.09
N PHE A 536 -22.16 -11.95 -24.29
CA PHE A 536 -22.08 -10.72 -23.50
C PHE A 536 -22.89 -10.87 -22.21
N THR A 537 -22.22 -11.17 -21.11
CA THR A 537 -22.82 -11.57 -19.83
C THR A 537 -22.86 -10.41 -18.82
N PRO A 538 -23.55 -10.56 -17.67
CA PRO A 538 -23.50 -9.58 -16.57
C PRO A 538 -22.09 -9.29 -16.06
N PHE A 539 -21.17 -10.26 -16.16
CA PHE A 539 -19.78 -10.10 -15.76
C PHE A 539 -18.91 -9.31 -16.76
N ASP A 540 -19.49 -9.00 -17.91
CA ASP A 540 -18.91 -8.16 -18.95
C ASP A 540 -19.54 -6.78 -19.02
N GLY A 541 -20.54 -6.51 -18.17
CA GLY A 541 -21.29 -5.26 -18.15
C GLY A 541 -22.63 -5.30 -18.87
N ASN A 542 -23.20 -6.49 -19.16
CA ASN A 542 -24.58 -6.65 -19.58
C ASN A 542 -25.50 -6.67 -18.36
N LEU A 543 -26.05 -5.53 -18.02
CA LEU A 543 -26.99 -5.35 -16.90
C LEU A 543 -28.44 -5.27 -17.36
N ALA A 544 -28.73 -5.70 -18.58
CA ALA A 544 -30.10 -5.75 -19.12
C ALA A 544 -31.00 -6.55 -18.17
N GLY A 545 -32.17 -5.99 -17.84
CA GLY A 545 -33.09 -6.61 -16.89
C GLY A 545 -32.92 -6.19 -15.42
N MET A 546 -31.89 -5.41 -15.07
CA MET A 546 -31.84 -4.76 -13.75
C MET A 546 -32.84 -3.61 -13.66
N THR A 547 -33.67 -3.62 -12.62
CA THR A 547 -34.79 -2.65 -12.47
C THR A 547 -34.36 -1.30 -11.91
N ASN A 548 -33.12 -1.17 -11.38
CA ASN A 548 -32.65 0.02 -10.67
C ASN A 548 -31.61 0.82 -11.47
N LEU A 549 -31.57 0.64 -12.79
CA LEU A 549 -30.68 1.45 -13.64
C LEU A 549 -31.27 2.86 -13.80
N PRO A 550 -30.41 3.90 -13.78
CA PRO A 550 -30.87 5.26 -14.01
C PRO A 550 -31.41 5.42 -15.44
N ASP A 551 -32.55 6.04 -15.55
CA ASP A 551 -33.12 6.46 -16.85
C ASP A 551 -32.65 7.90 -17.13
N PRO A 552 -31.83 8.11 -18.17
CA PRO A 552 -31.33 9.44 -18.49
C PRO A 552 -32.40 10.42 -18.95
N THR A 553 -33.64 9.97 -19.17
CA THR A 553 -34.80 10.86 -19.52
C THR A 553 -35.40 11.53 -18.28
N LEU A 554 -35.16 11.00 -17.08
CA LEU A 554 -35.81 11.47 -15.85
C LEU A 554 -35.19 12.74 -15.24
N ALA A 555 -33.92 13.02 -15.56
CA ALA A 555 -33.18 14.18 -15.02
C ALA A 555 -32.25 14.75 -16.09
N PRO A 556 -31.95 16.07 -16.06
CA PRO A 556 -31.00 16.68 -16.99
C PRO A 556 -29.60 16.06 -16.91
N VAL A 557 -29.07 15.60 -18.04
CA VAL A 557 -27.75 14.95 -18.16
C VAL A 557 -26.74 15.93 -18.72
N SER A 558 -25.51 15.91 -18.19
CA SER A 558 -24.41 16.69 -18.76
C SER A 558 -23.94 16.09 -20.09
N VAL A 559 -23.60 16.95 -21.05
CA VAL A 559 -23.10 16.52 -22.35
C VAL A 559 -21.88 15.62 -22.23
N THR A 560 -20.95 15.97 -21.33
CA THR A 560 -19.73 15.20 -21.08
C THR A 560 -19.98 13.82 -20.50
N ALA A 561 -21.07 13.64 -19.74
CA ALA A 561 -21.47 12.32 -19.26
C ALA A 561 -21.92 11.40 -20.41
N LEU A 562 -22.68 11.94 -21.39
CA LEU A 562 -23.07 11.18 -22.58
C LEU A 562 -21.87 10.77 -23.43
N GLU A 563 -20.93 11.71 -23.67
CA GLU A 563 -19.67 11.43 -24.35
C GLU A 563 -18.85 10.34 -23.65
N SER A 564 -18.83 10.33 -22.30
CA SER A 564 -18.08 9.34 -21.52
C SER A 564 -18.61 7.91 -21.71
N TRP A 565 -19.91 7.72 -21.92
CA TRP A 565 -20.49 6.41 -22.23
C TRP A 565 -19.95 5.86 -23.56
N VAL A 566 -19.84 6.71 -24.58
CA VAL A 566 -19.27 6.29 -25.87
C VAL A 566 -17.79 5.98 -25.79
N HIS A 567 -17.03 6.76 -25.02
CA HIS A 567 -15.60 6.51 -24.80
C HIS A 567 -15.38 5.17 -24.11
N CYS A 568 -16.05 4.93 -23.00
CA CYS A 568 -16.00 3.68 -22.26
C CYS A 568 -17.30 3.49 -21.46
N PRO A 569 -18.23 2.65 -21.92
CA PRO A 569 -19.48 2.41 -21.18
C PRO A 569 -19.26 1.93 -19.75
N HIS A 570 -18.26 1.09 -19.51
CA HIS A 570 -17.87 0.67 -18.16
C HIS A 570 -17.38 1.85 -17.31
N GLY A 571 -16.55 2.72 -17.87
CA GLY A 571 -16.10 3.95 -17.20
C GLY A 571 -17.26 4.87 -16.81
N TYR A 572 -18.26 5.00 -17.68
CA TYR A 572 -19.52 5.70 -17.38
C TYR A 572 -20.24 5.06 -16.17
N PHE A 573 -20.40 3.73 -16.18
CA PHE A 573 -21.04 2.99 -15.09
C PHE A 573 -20.34 3.25 -13.75
N VAL A 574 -19.02 3.13 -13.71
CA VAL A 574 -18.23 3.34 -12.49
C VAL A 574 -18.33 4.79 -11.99
N ARG A 575 -18.19 5.77 -12.89
CA ARG A 575 -18.14 7.19 -12.53
C ARG A 575 -19.51 7.81 -12.28
N HIS A 576 -20.47 7.55 -13.15
CA HIS A 576 -21.76 8.27 -13.12
C HIS A 576 -22.88 7.47 -12.45
N ILE A 577 -22.81 6.14 -12.44
CA ILE A 577 -23.80 5.29 -11.77
C ILE A 577 -23.35 4.91 -10.36
N LEU A 578 -22.14 4.37 -10.22
CA LEU A 578 -21.59 4.02 -8.90
C LEU A 578 -21.02 5.21 -8.12
N GLY A 579 -20.76 6.34 -8.79
CA GLY A 579 -20.17 7.52 -8.15
C GLY A 579 -18.73 7.34 -7.69
N VAL A 580 -17.99 6.37 -8.26
CA VAL A 580 -16.59 6.12 -7.93
C VAL A 580 -15.71 7.04 -8.76
N LEU A 581 -14.92 7.86 -8.07
CA LEU A 581 -13.97 8.77 -8.69
C LEU A 581 -12.54 8.31 -8.44
N PRO A 582 -11.61 8.56 -9.37
CA PRO A 582 -10.19 8.29 -9.14
C PRO A 582 -9.68 9.09 -7.95
N ILE A 583 -8.75 8.50 -7.23
CA ILE A 583 -8.02 9.17 -6.15
C ILE A 583 -6.81 9.86 -6.79
N GLU A 584 -6.76 11.19 -6.69
CA GLU A 584 -5.62 11.99 -7.11
C GLU A 584 -4.93 12.49 -5.84
N ASP A 585 -3.74 11.97 -5.54
CA ASP A 585 -3.00 12.38 -4.36
C ASP A 585 -2.17 13.64 -4.65
N PRO A 586 -2.25 14.67 -3.78
CA PRO A 586 -1.53 15.95 -4.01
C PRO A 586 -0.01 15.78 -4.06
N GLU A 587 0.53 14.74 -3.45
CA GLU A 587 1.95 14.40 -3.46
C GLU A 587 2.45 14.02 -4.86
N ASP A 588 1.58 13.49 -5.71
CA ASP A 588 1.90 13.08 -7.08
C ASP A 588 1.88 14.26 -8.06
N ALA A 589 1.36 15.39 -7.63
CA ALA A 589 1.25 16.60 -8.45
C ALA A 589 2.61 17.29 -8.60
N VAL A 590 3.42 16.81 -9.54
CA VAL A 590 4.69 17.45 -9.91
C VAL A 590 4.46 18.80 -10.60
N ARG A 591 3.37 18.91 -11.38
CA ARG A 591 3.00 20.05 -12.20
C ARG A 591 1.48 20.19 -12.22
N ILE A 592 0.99 21.41 -12.49
CA ILE A 592 -0.45 21.61 -12.68
C ILE A 592 -1.00 20.66 -13.74
N SER A 593 -2.13 20.00 -13.44
CA SER A 593 -2.75 19.06 -14.38
C SER A 593 -3.23 19.79 -15.64
N ALA A 594 -3.35 19.07 -16.76
CA ALA A 594 -3.87 19.64 -18.00
C ALA A 594 -5.30 20.15 -17.82
N ARG A 595 -6.10 19.48 -16.99
CA ARG A 595 -7.47 19.87 -16.62
C ARG A 595 -7.47 21.17 -15.82
N ASP A 596 -6.68 21.26 -14.75
CA ASP A 596 -6.66 22.44 -13.87
C ASP A 596 -6.06 23.64 -14.59
N ARG A 597 -5.04 23.42 -15.43
CA ARG A 597 -4.52 24.44 -16.33
C ARG A 597 -5.61 24.98 -17.28
N GLY A 598 -6.43 24.08 -17.83
CA GLY A 598 -7.60 24.43 -18.63
C GLY A 598 -8.60 25.25 -17.84
N ASN A 599 -8.97 24.82 -16.65
CA ASN A 599 -9.91 25.50 -15.77
C ASN A 599 -9.45 26.91 -15.40
N VAL A 600 -8.15 27.08 -15.07
CA VAL A 600 -7.57 28.41 -14.80
C VAL A 600 -7.68 29.31 -16.03
N LEU A 601 -7.35 28.81 -17.22
CA LEU A 601 -7.45 29.58 -18.47
C LEU A 601 -8.90 29.98 -18.77
N HIS A 602 -9.84 29.05 -18.68
CA HIS A 602 -11.27 29.31 -18.86
C HIS A 602 -11.77 30.38 -17.89
N LYS A 603 -11.37 30.27 -16.61
CA LYS A 603 -11.77 31.23 -15.58
C LYS A 603 -11.27 32.65 -15.84
N ILE A 604 -10.03 32.77 -16.33
CA ILE A 604 -9.47 34.08 -16.71
C ILE A 604 -10.22 34.66 -17.90
N LEU A 605 -10.50 33.88 -18.95
CA LEU A 605 -11.24 34.32 -20.13
C LEU A 605 -12.70 34.63 -19.79
N GLU A 606 -13.35 33.85 -18.96
CA GLU A 606 -14.69 34.12 -18.40
C GLU A 606 -14.71 35.49 -17.76
N ARG A 607 -13.86 35.73 -16.76
CA ARG A 607 -13.82 36.99 -16.02
C ARG A 607 -13.54 38.20 -16.93
N LEU A 608 -12.62 38.03 -17.88
CA LEU A 608 -12.26 39.06 -18.84
C LEU A 608 -13.47 39.46 -19.73
N VAL A 609 -14.12 38.46 -20.34
CA VAL A 609 -15.24 38.72 -21.26
C VAL A 609 -16.47 39.20 -20.51
N THR A 610 -16.75 38.62 -19.32
CA THR A 610 -17.87 39.07 -18.48
C THR A 610 -17.72 40.51 -18.05
N SER A 611 -16.56 40.90 -17.46
CA SER A 611 -16.32 42.27 -17.06
C SER A 611 -16.37 43.25 -18.24
N ALA A 612 -15.87 42.81 -19.41
CA ALA A 612 -15.96 43.64 -20.59
C ALA A 612 -17.38 43.90 -21.05
N LEU A 613 -18.27 42.90 -20.94
CA LEU A 613 -19.69 43.03 -21.26
C LEU A 613 -20.43 43.88 -20.24
N GLU A 614 -20.22 43.65 -18.94
CA GLU A 614 -20.88 44.33 -17.84
C GLU A 614 -20.48 45.80 -17.77
N ASP A 615 -19.20 46.13 -17.93
CA ASP A 615 -18.66 47.46 -17.86
C ASP A 615 -18.71 48.20 -19.23
N GLY A 616 -19.23 47.56 -20.27
CA GLY A 616 -19.49 48.17 -21.58
C GLY A 616 -18.24 48.49 -22.42
N TRP A 617 -17.09 47.83 -22.17
CA TRP A 617 -15.87 47.96 -22.94
C TRP A 617 -15.55 46.77 -23.90
N ALA A 618 -16.47 45.82 -23.96
CA ALA A 618 -16.36 44.74 -24.96
C ALA A 618 -16.34 45.31 -26.39
N PRO A 619 -15.50 44.78 -27.28
CA PRO A 619 -15.40 45.31 -28.65
C PRO A 619 -16.70 45.07 -29.40
N GLY A 620 -17.22 46.13 -29.99
CA GLY A 620 -18.36 46.08 -30.92
C GLY A 620 -18.00 45.45 -32.27
N HIS A 621 -19.00 45.38 -33.14
CA HIS A 621 -18.81 44.84 -34.49
C HIS A 621 -17.69 45.56 -35.26
N GLY A 622 -16.69 44.80 -35.72
CA GLY A 622 -15.54 45.31 -36.47
C GLY A 622 -14.53 46.12 -35.62
N GLN A 623 -14.70 46.16 -34.32
CA GLN A 623 -13.75 46.82 -33.41
C GLN A 623 -12.79 45.81 -32.79
N SER A 624 -11.56 46.25 -32.52
CA SER A 624 -10.55 45.46 -31.79
C SER A 624 -10.69 45.68 -30.30
N TRP A 625 -10.13 44.76 -29.52
CA TRP A 625 -9.99 44.87 -28.07
C TRP A 625 -9.24 46.17 -27.68
N PRO A 626 -9.67 46.90 -26.64
CA PRO A 626 -8.93 48.10 -26.18
C PRO A 626 -7.49 47.76 -25.78
N ARG A 627 -6.58 48.70 -25.91
CA ARG A 627 -5.15 48.47 -25.58
C ARG A 627 -4.90 48.09 -24.14
N TYR A 628 -5.77 48.47 -23.23
CA TYR A 628 -5.65 48.13 -21.78
C TYR A 628 -6.09 46.68 -21.45
N THR A 629 -6.68 45.96 -22.41
CA THR A 629 -7.08 44.54 -22.23
C THR A 629 -5.92 43.69 -21.71
N HIS A 630 -4.72 43.91 -22.19
CA HIS A 630 -3.53 43.16 -21.72
C HIS A 630 -3.27 43.37 -20.23
N ARG A 631 -3.48 44.60 -19.71
CA ARG A 631 -3.34 44.92 -18.28
C ARG A 631 -4.45 44.25 -17.45
N MET A 632 -5.67 44.20 -17.98
CA MET A 632 -6.78 43.51 -17.34
C MET A 632 -6.52 41.99 -17.28
N ILE A 633 -5.98 41.41 -18.37
CA ILE A 633 -5.56 40.01 -18.38
C ILE A 633 -4.53 39.75 -17.29
N ASP A 634 -3.49 40.59 -17.17
CA ASP A 634 -2.44 40.39 -16.16
C ASP A 634 -3.01 40.44 -14.73
N GLN A 635 -3.89 41.40 -14.47
CA GLN A 635 -4.54 41.53 -13.15
C GLN A 635 -5.39 40.28 -12.82
N ILE A 636 -6.28 39.88 -13.72
CA ILE A 636 -7.17 38.73 -13.51
C ILE A 636 -6.33 37.44 -13.40
N ALA A 637 -5.29 37.30 -14.24
CA ALA A 637 -4.43 36.15 -14.19
C ALA A 637 -3.67 36.04 -12.86
N ASP A 638 -3.14 37.15 -12.32
CA ASP A 638 -2.45 37.14 -11.03
C ASP A 638 -3.36 36.71 -9.89
N GLU A 639 -4.63 37.14 -9.91
CA GLU A 639 -5.63 36.73 -8.93
C GLU A 639 -5.95 35.23 -9.03
N GLU A 640 -6.22 34.70 -10.24
CA GLU A 640 -6.54 33.28 -10.47
C GLU A 640 -5.30 32.39 -10.21
N PHE A 641 -4.10 32.83 -10.51
CA PHE A 641 -2.86 32.11 -10.19
C PHE A 641 -2.64 32.02 -8.67
N ALA A 642 -2.99 33.08 -7.93
CA ALA A 642 -2.93 33.05 -6.47
C ALA A 642 -3.95 32.08 -5.89
N VAL A 643 -5.15 32.01 -6.44
CA VAL A 643 -6.18 31.03 -6.05
C VAL A 643 -5.70 29.61 -6.33
N ALA A 644 -5.23 29.32 -7.54
CA ALA A 644 -4.72 27.98 -7.90
C ALA A 644 -3.57 27.52 -6.97
N LYS A 645 -2.67 28.44 -6.61
CA LYS A 645 -1.60 28.18 -5.64
C LYS A 645 -2.14 27.89 -4.25
N ALA A 646 -3.09 28.68 -3.77
CA ALA A 646 -3.70 28.50 -2.46
C ALA A 646 -4.49 27.17 -2.35
N GLU A 647 -5.01 26.68 -3.47
CA GLU A 647 -5.71 25.40 -3.59
C GLU A 647 -4.77 24.19 -3.76
N GLY A 648 -3.46 24.39 -3.89
CA GLY A 648 -2.49 23.32 -4.03
C GLY A 648 -2.45 22.67 -5.41
N LEU A 649 -3.03 23.31 -6.45
CA LEU A 649 -3.14 22.74 -7.81
C LEU A 649 -1.87 22.86 -8.64
N THR A 650 -0.85 23.57 -8.17
CA THR A 650 0.24 24.11 -8.99
C THR A 650 1.46 23.20 -9.11
N GLY A 651 1.58 22.20 -8.24
CA GLY A 651 2.79 21.36 -8.18
C GLY A 651 4.01 22.14 -7.67
N TYR A 652 5.21 21.78 -8.12
CA TYR A 652 6.45 22.40 -7.67
C TYR A 652 6.57 23.87 -8.09
N PRO A 653 7.00 24.79 -7.17
CA PRO A 653 7.03 26.23 -7.44
C PRO A 653 7.81 26.62 -8.72
N ILE A 654 8.96 26.01 -8.98
CA ILE A 654 9.78 26.31 -10.14
C ILE A 654 9.09 25.94 -11.47
N LEU A 655 8.29 24.87 -11.48
CA LEU A 655 7.53 24.48 -12.67
C LEU A 655 6.30 25.34 -12.85
N TRP A 656 5.68 25.73 -11.72
CA TRP A 656 4.56 26.65 -11.73
C TRP A 656 4.91 28.03 -12.27
N ASP A 657 6.07 28.57 -11.93
CA ASP A 657 6.53 29.84 -12.47
C ASP A 657 6.64 29.78 -14.01
N ALA A 658 7.16 28.68 -14.56
CA ALA A 658 7.21 28.48 -16.02
C ALA A 658 5.81 28.33 -16.65
N ASP A 659 4.89 27.64 -15.96
CA ASP A 659 3.51 27.48 -16.43
C ASP A 659 2.72 28.77 -16.42
N ARG A 660 2.89 29.62 -15.38
CA ARG A 660 2.28 30.96 -15.32
C ARG A 660 2.71 31.81 -16.51
N GLU A 661 4.01 31.87 -16.78
CA GLU A 661 4.53 32.67 -17.89
C GLU A 661 4.02 32.16 -19.26
N ALA A 662 3.93 30.84 -19.42
CA ALA A 662 3.38 30.24 -20.63
C ALA A 662 1.88 30.56 -20.80
N LEU A 663 1.08 30.44 -19.72
CA LEU A 663 -0.34 30.81 -19.72
C LEU A 663 -0.56 32.29 -20.03
N ARG A 664 0.21 33.19 -19.39
CA ARG A 664 0.14 34.64 -19.60
C ARG A 664 0.42 34.97 -21.05
N ALA A 665 1.46 34.38 -21.64
CA ALA A 665 1.81 34.58 -23.03
C ALA A 665 0.76 34.01 -24.01
N ASP A 666 0.08 32.91 -23.66
CA ASP A 666 -1.04 32.37 -24.43
C ASP A 666 -2.24 33.34 -24.37
N LEU A 667 -2.56 33.89 -23.22
CA LEU A 667 -3.65 34.85 -22.99
C LEU A 667 -3.40 36.17 -23.72
N HIS A 668 -2.18 36.69 -23.68
CA HIS A 668 -1.81 37.92 -24.45
C HIS A 668 -1.94 37.72 -25.96
N ALA A 669 -1.52 36.56 -26.46
CA ALA A 669 -1.65 36.24 -27.88
C ALA A 669 -3.13 36.05 -28.29
N TRP A 670 -3.95 35.50 -27.37
CA TRP A 670 -5.38 35.30 -27.61
C TRP A 670 -6.09 36.59 -28.02
N VAL A 671 -5.75 37.76 -27.50
CA VAL A 671 -6.38 39.07 -27.87
C VAL A 671 -6.34 39.34 -29.36
N SER A 672 -5.17 39.23 -29.96
CA SER A 672 -4.99 39.48 -31.40
C SER A 672 -5.61 38.39 -32.28
N HIS A 673 -5.65 37.14 -31.76
CA HIS A 673 -6.30 36.04 -32.44
C HIS A 673 -7.81 36.16 -32.38
N ASP A 674 -8.37 36.67 -31.27
CA ASP A 674 -9.80 36.94 -31.15
C ASP A 674 -10.26 38.01 -32.08
N ASP A 675 -9.52 39.13 -32.17
CA ASP A 675 -9.83 40.19 -33.10
C ASP A 675 -9.88 39.68 -34.54
N ARG A 676 -8.88 38.88 -34.96
CA ARG A 676 -8.83 38.27 -36.29
C ARG A 676 -9.99 37.30 -36.50
N ARG A 677 -10.25 36.44 -35.53
CA ARG A 677 -11.36 35.46 -35.57
C ARG A 677 -12.69 36.17 -35.79
N ARG A 678 -12.96 37.20 -35.00
CA ARG A 678 -14.23 37.95 -35.09
C ARG A 678 -14.38 38.61 -36.45
N ALA A 679 -13.31 39.16 -36.99
CA ALA A 679 -13.34 39.78 -38.33
C ALA A 679 -13.61 38.72 -39.42
N GLU A 680 -12.92 37.57 -39.39
CA GLU A 680 -13.10 36.45 -40.34
C GLU A 680 -14.51 35.87 -40.34
N LEU A 681 -15.16 35.84 -39.20
CA LEU A 681 -16.50 35.25 -39.05
C LEU A 681 -17.63 36.28 -39.23
N GLY A 682 -17.35 37.42 -39.87
CA GLY A 682 -18.37 38.43 -40.18
C GLY A 682 -18.50 39.55 -39.17
N ASN A 683 -17.37 40.00 -38.63
CA ASN A 683 -17.31 41.08 -37.62
C ASN A 683 -18.16 40.82 -36.37
N LEU A 684 -17.96 39.69 -35.77
CA LEU A 684 -18.68 39.30 -34.56
C LEU A 684 -18.38 40.27 -33.40
N ALA A 685 -19.35 40.41 -32.50
CA ALA A 685 -19.22 41.05 -31.20
C ALA A 685 -19.50 40.04 -30.07
N PRO A 686 -18.73 40.05 -28.96
CA PRO A 686 -19.05 39.24 -27.76
C PRO A 686 -20.47 39.55 -27.28
N TYR A 687 -21.23 38.49 -26.98
CA TYR A 687 -22.62 38.61 -26.60
C TYR A 687 -22.89 38.02 -25.22
N ALA A 688 -22.34 36.84 -24.90
CA ALA A 688 -22.41 36.23 -23.59
C ALA A 688 -21.14 35.39 -23.33
N ALA A 689 -20.79 35.30 -22.04
CA ALA A 689 -19.71 34.40 -21.56
C ALA A 689 -20.27 33.46 -20.51
N GLU A 690 -19.77 32.23 -20.46
CA GLU A 690 -20.13 31.20 -19.46
C GLU A 690 -21.64 31.05 -19.30
N TRP A 691 -22.33 31.03 -20.44
CA TRP A 691 -23.78 31.01 -20.49
C TRP A 691 -24.34 29.64 -20.03
N PRO A 692 -25.04 29.58 -18.88
CA PRO A 692 -25.57 28.32 -18.38
C PRO A 692 -26.88 27.98 -19.10
N PHE A 693 -27.11 26.70 -19.33
CA PHE A 693 -28.40 26.17 -19.74
C PHE A 693 -28.75 24.94 -18.93
N GLU A 694 -30.01 24.88 -18.54
CA GLU A 694 -30.60 23.76 -17.83
C GLU A 694 -31.90 23.37 -18.53
N ASP A 695 -32.25 22.09 -18.47
CA ASP A 695 -33.54 21.59 -19.01
C ASP A 695 -33.81 21.89 -20.50
N VAL A 696 -32.76 21.83 -21.33
CA VAL A 696 -32.97 21.93 -22.79
C VAL A 696 -33.38 20.55 -23.33
N ASP A 697 -34.59 20.51 -23.91
CA ASP A 697 -35.15 19.29 -24.50
C ASP A 697 -34.61 19.05 -25.91
N ILE A 698 -33.99 17.89 -26.13
CA ILE A 698 -33.60 17.41 -27.46
C ILE A 698 -34.58 16.30 -27.87
N SER A 699 -35.40 16.55 -28.88
CA SER A 699 -36.32 15.54 -29.41
C SER A 699 -35.58 14.48 -30.22
N LEU A 700 -35.81 13.22 -29.90
CA LEU A 700 -35.24 12.08 -30.61
C LEU A 700 -36.23 11.56 -31.64
N ALA A 701 -35.70 10.87 -32.67
CA ALA A 701 -36.52 10.37 -33.79
C ALA A 701 -37.61 9.37 -33.37
N ASP A 702 -37.50 8.77 -32.19
CA ASP A 702 -38.48 7.82 -31.64
C ASP A 702 -39.55 8.47 -30.73
N GLY A 703 -39.55 9.81 -30.65
CA GLY A 703 -40.56 10.58 -29.88
C GLY A 703 -40.16 10.78 -28.40
N ARG A 704 -39.06 10.22 -27.93
CA ARG A 704 -38.50 10.55 -26.60
C ARG A 704 -37.84 11.91 -26.63
N ALA A 705 -37.74 12.56 -25.46
CA ALA A 705 -36.96 13.77 -25.26
C ALA A 705 -35.82 13.49 -24.25
N LEU A 706 -34.63 13.99 -24.57
CA LEU A 706 -33.50 13.99 -23.67
C LEU A 706 -33.27 15.41 -23.12
N ARG A 707 -33.32 15.57 -21.81
CA ARG A 707 -33.03 16.84 -21.18
C ARG A 707 -31.52 16.95 -20.94
N VAL A 708 -30.93 18.03 -21.41
CA VAL A 708 -29.50 18.27 -21.26
C VAL A 708 -29.23 19.56 -20.50
N ARG A 709 -28.11 19.58 -19.79
CA ARG A 709 -27.59 20.74 -19.09
C ARG A 709 -26.12 20.96 -19.43
N GLY A 710 -25.70 22.21 -19.35
CA GLY A 710 -24.31 22.56 -19.62
C GLY A 710 -24.05 24.04 -19.44
N LYS A 711 -22.84 24.44 -19.82
CA LYS A 711 -22.39 25.81 -19.77
C LYS A 711 -21.57 26.06 -21.03
N ILE A 712 -21.85 27.17 -21.72
CA ILE A 712 -21.18 27.54 -22.96
C ILE A 712 -20.16 28.60 -22.68
N ASP A 713 -18.91 28.37 -23.01
CA ASP A 713 -17.80 29.30 -22.68
C ASP A 713 -18.02 30.69 -23.26
N ARG A 714 -18.47 30.77 -24.54
CA ARG A 714 -18.73 32.06 -25.16
C ARG A 714 -19.75 32.00 -26.31
N ILE A 715 -20.59 33.01 -26.39
CA ILE A 715 -21.49 33.29 -27.50
C ILE A 715 -21.12 34.64 -28.10
N ASP A 716 -20.93 34.68 -29.42
CA ASP A 716 -20.73 35.89 -30.18
C ASP A 716 -21.93 36.13 -31.15
N ARG A 717 -22.18 37.41 -31.48
CA ARG A 717 -23.28 37.79 -32.37
C ARG A 717 -22.75 38.58 -33.56
N GLY A 718 -23.19 38.22 -34.76
CA GLY A 718 -22.90 38.96 -36.00
C GLY A 718 -23.83 40.16 -36.23
N LEU A 719 -23.44 41.06 -37.12
CA LEU A 719 -24.29 42.18 -37.57
C LEU A 719 -25.61 41.76 -38.16
N ASP A 720 -25.66 40.60 -38.79
CA ASP A 720 -26.85 39.97 -39.33
C ASP A 720 -27.70 39.25 -38.29
N GLY A 721 -27.31 39.28 -37.00
CA GLY A 721 -27.94 38.61 -35.92
C GLY A 721 -27.55 37.15 -35.76
N ARG A 722 -26.75 36.55 -36.64
CA ARG A 722 -26.24 35.17 -36.53
C ARG A 722 -25.47 34.97 -35.26
N LEU A 723 -25.70 33.83 -34.58
CA LEU A 723 -25.01 33.42 -33.35
C LEU A 723 -23.88 32.44 -33.69
N VAL A 724 -22.77 32.61 -32.97
CA VAL A 724 -21.60 31.72 -33.02
C VAL A 724 -21.27 31.26 -31.59
N VAL A 725 -21.27 29.97 -31.39
CA VAL A 725 -20.92 29.32 -30.13
C VAL A 725 -19.48 28.88 -30.15
N THR A 726 -18.75 29.17 -29.07
CA THR A 726 -17.35 28.80 -28.93
C THR A 726 -17.14 28.05 -27.61
N ASP A 727 -16.44 26.91 -27.73
CA ASP A 727 -15.94 26.15 -26.60
C ASP A 727 -14.41 26.17 -26.62
N TYR A 728 -13.78 26.70 -25.57
CA TYR A 728 -12.33 26.84 -25.47
C TYR A 728 -11.64 25.50 -25.17
N LYS A 729 -10.50 25.30 -25.77
CA LYS A 729 -9.67 24.12 -25.50
C LYS A 729 -8.21 24.56 -25.24
N SER A 730 -7.66 24.16 -24.08
CA SER A 730 -6.27 24.46 -23.69
C SER A 730 -5.27 23.44 -24.22
N GLY A 731 -5.73 22.28 -24.73
CA GLY A 731 -4.92 21.17 -25.19
C GLY A 731 -4.32 21.34 -26.58
N ARG A 732 -3.80 20.25 -27.15
CA ARG A 732 -3.35 20.19 -28.56
C ARG A 732 -4.50 19.78 -29.48
N LEU A 733 -4.47 20.21 -30.71
CA LEU A 733 -5.37 19.71 -31.75
C LEU A 733 -5.04 18.23 -32.02
N GLY A 734 -5.90 17.34 -31.55
CA GLY A 734 -5.78 15.90 -31.74
C GLY A 734 -6.57 15.40 -32.94
N ARG A 735 -6.32 14.17 -33.40
CA ARG A 735 -7.01 13.55 -34.54
C ARG A 735 -8.52 13.46 -34.34
N SER A 736 -9.01 13.31 -33.12
CA SER A 736 -10.44 13.27 -32.80
C SER A 736 -11.17 14.55 -33.19
N TYR A 737 -10.54 15.70 -33.11
CA TYR A 737 -11.13 16.97 -33.54
C TYR A 737 -11.13 17.16 -35.06
N THR A 738 -10.10 16.64 -35.77
CA THR A 738 -10.07 16.73 -37.23
C THR A 738 -11.09 15.82 -37.91
N ARG A 739 -11.56 14.77 -37.26
CA ARG A 739 -12.64 13.89 -37.76
C ARG A 739 -14.00 14.58 -37.82
N LEU A 740 -14.21 15.66 -37.08
CA LEU A 740 -15.46 16.41 -37.06
C LEU A 740 -15.87 16.99 -38.42
N THR A 741 -14.94 17.07 -39.37
CA THR A 741 -15.27 17.44 -40.76
C THR A 741 -16.05 16.36 -41.52
N GLY A 742 -15.90 15.10 -41.14
CA GLY A 742 -16.60 13.97 -41.74
C GLY A 742 -17.78 13.44 -40.91
N ASP A 743 -17.65 13.50 -39.57
CA ASP A 743 -18.73 13.15 -38.63
C ASP A 743 -18.84 14.24 -37.55
N PRO A 744 -19.92 15.04 -37.54
CA PRO A 744 -20.06 16.19 -36.67
C PRO A 744 -20.09 15.85 -35.17
N CYS A 745 -20.27 14.61 -34.79
CA CYS A 745 -20.23 14.15 -33.41
C CYS A 745 -19.13 13.12 -33.11
N ASP A 746 -18.19 12.90 -34.05
CA ASP A 746 -17.11 11.91 -33.94
C ASP A 746 -17.60 10.59 -33.31
N ARG A 747 -18.58 9.96 -33.95
CA ARG A 747 -19.19 8.71 -33.47
C ARG A 747 -19.86 8.83 -32.10
N GLY A 748 -20.33 10.03 -31.73
CA GLY A 748 -20.90 10.31 -30.40
C GLY A 748 -19.89 10.67 -29.33
N GLN A 749 -18.60 10.76 -29.65
CA GLN A 749 -17.53 11.13 -28.69
C GLN A 749 -17.41 12.65 -28.50
N ARG A 750 -18.03 13.45 -29.35
CA ARG A 750 -18.01 14.91 -29.36
C ARG A 750 -19.39 15.48 -29.61
N LEU A 751 -20.12 15.73 -28.54
CA LEU A 751 -21.52 16.19 -28.58
C LEU A 751 -21.69 17.64 -28.14
N GLN A 752 -20.66 18.27 -27.60
CA GLN A 752 -20.72 19.65 -27.07
C GLN A 752 -21.17 20.63 -28.16
N LEU A 753 -20.49 20.65 -29.30
CA LEU A 753 -20.78 21.64 -30.35
C LEU A 753 -22.23 21.62 -30.84
N PRO A 754 -22.80 20.47 -31.28
CA PRO A 754 -24.17 20.45 -31.76
C PRO A 754 -25.19 20.68 -30.64
N ILE A 755 -24.96 20.15 -29.43
CA ILE A 755 -25.89 20.38 -28.30
C ILE A 755 -25.89 21.85 -27.89
N TYR A 756 -24.75 22.49 -27.86
CA TYR A 756 -24.62 23.92 -27.54
C TYR A 756 -25.34 24.79 -28.57
N ALA A 757 -25.20 24.44 -29.86
CA ALA A 757 -25.93 25.13 -30.90
C ALA A 757 -27.47 24.99 -30.78
N ILE A 758 -27.96 23.78 -30.43
CA ILE A 758 -29.36 23.51 -30.12
C ILE A 758 -29.84 24.38 -28.95
N ALA A 759 -29.08 24.39 -27.86
CA ALA A 759 -29.43 25.16 -26.66
C ALA A 759 -29.54 26.67 -26.94
N VAL A 760 -28.59 27.23 -27.68
CA VAL A 760 -28.58 28.63 -28.06
C VAL A 760 -29.72 28.94 -29.09
N GLY A 761 -29.86 28.09 -30.10
CA GLY A 761 -30.98 28.21 -31.07
C GLY A 761 -32.34 28.24 -30.40
N THR A 762 -32.59 27.37 -29.49
CA THR A 762 -33.83 27.26 -28.73
C THR A 762 -34.01 28.51 -27.84
N ALA A 763 -33.01 28.91 -27.08
CA ALA A 763 -33.10 30.03 -26.13
C ALA A 763 -33.30 31.40 -26.81
N TYR A 764 -32.70 31.61 -27.96
CA TYR A 764 -32.78 32.87 -28.67
C TYR A 764 -33.73 32.89 -29.88
N GLY A 765 -34.45 31.75 -30.10
CA GLY A 765 -35.43 31.64 -31.21
C GLY A 765 -34.76 31.74 -32.59
N GLU A 766 -33.52 31.30 -32.73
CA GLU A 766 -32.78 31.39 -34.00
C GLU A 766 -33.23 30.24 -34.92
N THR A 767 -33.67 30.60 -36.11
CA THR A 767 -34.15 29.63 -37.12
C THR A 767 -33.09 29.27 -38.15
N ARG A 768 -31.99 30.01 -38.18
CA ARG A 768 -30.82 29.72 -39.07
C ARG A 768 -29.86 28.75 -38.38
N PRO A 769 -29.06 28.01 -39.15
CA PRO A 769 -28.00 27.20 -38.54
C PRO A 769 -27.10 28.01 -37.64
N VAL A 770 -26.97 27.60 -36.40
CA VAL A 770 -26.01 28.19 -35.43
C VAL A 770 -24.62 27.60 -35.71
N ARG A 771 -23.64 28.43 -35.89
CA ARG A 771 -22.23 27.98 -36.00
C ARG A 771 -21.70 27.63 -34.65
N SER A 772 -21.05 26.45 -34.49
CA SER A 772 -20.42 26.02 -33.28
C SER A 772 -19.00 25.57 -33.53
N GLU A 773 -18.07 25.99 -32.68
CA GLU A 773 -16.63 25.66 -32.89
C GLU A 773 -15.89 25.41 -31.59
N TYR A 774 -14.93 24.50 -31.63
CA TYR A 774 -13.85 24.38 -30.68
C TYR A 774 -12.75 25.37 -31.07
N TRP A 775 -12.27 26.14 -30.07
CA TRP A 775 -11.16 27.06 -30.28
C TRP A 775 -10.01 26.75 -29.33
N PHE A 776 -8.88 26.31 -29.84
CA PHE A 776 -7.67 25.99 -29.13
C PHE A 776 -6.91 27.26 -28.77
N THR A 777 -6.93 27.67 -27.52
CA THR A 777 -6.46 28.98 -27.05
C THR A 777 -4.99 28.99 -26.59
N SER A 778 -4.12 28.23 -27.26
CA SER A 778 -2.68 28.19 -26.96
C SER A 778 -1.79 28.36 -28.18
N ARG A 779 -0.63 28.98 -27.98
CA ARG A 779 0.43 29.08 -29.03
C ARG A 779 0.88 27.70 -29.50
N ARG A 780 0.89 26.71 -28.62
CA ARG A 780 1.25 25.32 -28.92
C ARG A 780 0.27 24.64 -29.87
N ALA A 781 -0.98 25.02 -29.84
CA ALA A 781 -2.00 24.56 -30.79
C ALA A 781 -2.22 25.50 -31.97
N GLY A 782 -1.44 26.59 -32.06
CA GLY A 782 -1.53 27.59 -33.15
C GLY A 782 -2.85 28.34 -33.21
N PHE A 783 -3.60 28.40 -32.10
CA PHE A 783 -4.95 28.99 -32.05
C PHE A 783 -5.91 28.39 -33.07
N ALA A 784 -5.74 27.09 -33.37
CA ALA A 784 -6.56 26.36 -34.32
C ALA A 784 -8.05 26.36 -33.93
N ARG A 785 -8.90 26.39 -34.96
CA ARG A 785 -10.36 26.32 -34.81
C ARG A 785 -10.92 25.16 -35.62
N VAL A 786 -11.86 24.43 -35.04
CA VAL A 786 -12.59 23.34 -35.70
C VAL A 786 -14.08 23.52 -35.38
N GLY A 787 -14.86 23.71 -36.38
CA GLY A 787 -16.29 23.95 -36.18
C GLY A 787 -17.06 23.92 -37.50
N TYR A 788 -18.38 23.92 -37.37
CA TYR A 788 -19.32 23.78 -38.47
C TYR A 788 -20.64 24.48 -38.13
N ASP A 789 -21.45 24.69 -39.17
CA ASP A 789 -22.85 25.16 -39.01
C ASP A 789 -23.73 23.94 -38.70
N VAL A 790 -24.52 24.04 -37.62
CA VAL A 790 -25.41 22.97 -37.18
C VAL A 790 -26.72 23.05 -37.95
N ASP A 791 -26.77 22.36 -39.04
CA ASP A 791 -27.93 22.23 -39.94
C ASP A 791 -28.74 20.95 -39.68
N ASP A 792 -29.78 20.70 -40.46
CA ASP A 792 -30.69 19.55 -40.32
C ASP A 792 -29.95 18.21 -40.49
N ALA A 793 -28.93 18.14 -41.33
CA ALA A 793 -28.12 16.94 -41.52
C ALA A 793 -27.31 16.61 -40.27
N VAL A 794 -26.68 17.63 -39.69
CA VAL A 794 -25.96 17.51 -38.41
C VAL A 794 -26.92 17.12 -37.27
N LEU A 795 -28.08 17.75 -37.18
CA LEU A 795 -29.11 17.44 -36.20
C LEU A 795 -29.57 15.98 -36.31
N GLY A 796 -29.82 15.51 -37.52
CA GLY A 796 -30.22 14.12 -37.77
C GLY A 796 -29.16 13.13 -37.28
N ARG A 797 -27.89 13.40 -37.55
CA ARG A 797 -26.78 12.55 -37.10
C ARG A 797 -26.63 12.54 -35.59
N VAL A 798 -26.74 13.69 -34.95
CA VAL A 798 -26.61 13.84 -33.48
C VAL A 798 -27.73 13.14 -32.76
N THR A 799 -28.97 13.31 -33.23
CA THR A 799 -30.16 12.66 -32.61
C THR A 799 -30.08 11.14 -32.74
N GLN A 800 -29.52 10.61 -33.83
CA GLN A 800 -29.24 9.18 -33.99
C GLN A 800 -28.20 8.71 -32.93
N ALA A 801 -27.06 9.43 -32.76
CA ALA A 801 -26.05 9.08 -31.77
C ALA A 801 -26.61 9.13 -30.35
N LEU A 802 -27.37 10.18 -30.02
CA LEU A 802 -28.02 10.32 -28.73
C LEU A 802 -29.02 9.19 -28.44
N ARG A 803 -29.79 8.75 -29.44
CA ARG A 803 -30.70 7.61 -29.30
C ARG A 803 -29.91 6.34 -28.91
N THR A 804 -28.83 6.02 -29.62
CA THR A 804 -28.00 4.85 -29.29
C THR A 804 -27.41 4.93 -27.89
N ILE A 805 -26.90 6.09 -27.48
CA ILE A 805 -26.38 6.30 -26.13
C ILE A 805 -27.44 6.06 -25.08
N MET A 806 -28.62 6.64 -25.27
CA MET A 806 -29.73 6.49 -24.34
C MET A 806 -30.21 5.03 -24.25
N ASN A 807 -30.34 4.35 -25.41
CA ASN A 807 -30.69 2.94 -25.45
C ASN A 807 -29.65 2.09 -24.68
N GLY A 808 -28.37 2.38 -24.86
CA GLY A 808 -27.30 1.70 -24.14
C GLY A 808 -27.35 1.92 -22.62
N ILE A 809 -27.54 3.15 -22.17
CA ILE A 809 -27.59 3.48 -20.73
C ILE A 809 -28.82 2.86 -20.07
N SER A 810 -30.03 3.10 -20.65
CA SER A 810 -31.31 2.57 -20.13
C SER A 810 -31.42 1.05 -20.29
N GLY A 811 -30.78 0.51 -21.33
CA GLY A 811 -30.70 -0.94 -21.57
C GLY A 811 -29.68 -1.68 -20.75
N GLY A 812 -28.90 -1.00 -19.95
CA GLY A 812 -27.89 -1.62 -19.06
C GLY A 812 -26.64 -2.13 -19.79
N ILE A 813 -26.22 -1.47 -20.86
CA ILE A 813 -25.09 -1.89 -21.71
C ILE A 813 -23.83 -1.11 -21.32
N PHE A 814 -22.93 -1.76 -20.54
CA PHE A 814 -21.72 -1.15 -19.98
C PHE A 814 -20.46 -1.99 -20.21
N PRO A 815 -20.13 -2.41 -21.44
CA PRO A 815 -18.96 -3.20 -21.72
C PRO A 815 -17.67 -2.45 -21.42
N GLN A 816 -16.63 -3.19 -21.03
CA GLN A 816 -15.26 -2.70 -21.07
C GLN A 816 -14.81 -2.66 -22.54
N ARG A 817 -14.32 -1.51 -22.98
CA ARG A 817 -13.92 -1.30 -24.35
C ARG A 817 -12.47 -0.81 -24.42
N PRO A 818 -11.61 -1.43 -25.25
CA PRO A 818 -10.29 -0.89 -25.52
C PRO A 818 -10.40 0.43 -26.33
N ASN A 819 -9.42 1.30 -26.21
CA ASN A 819 -9.38 2.55 -26.96
C ASN A 819 -9.13 2.30 -28.45
N ASP A 820 -9.69 3.13 -29.35
CA ASP A 820 -9.63 2.98 -30.82
C ASP A 820 -8.19 2.90 -31.37
N ASP A 821 -7.21 3.48 -30.69
CA ASP A 821 -5.80 3.50 -31.11
C ASP A 821 -5.00 2.26 -30.64
N GLY A 822 -5.65 1.24 -30.08
CA GLY A 822 -4.99 0.04 -29.55
C GLY A 822 -4.14 0.29 -28.29
N ASN A 823 -4.11 1.50 -27.80
CA ASN A 823 -3.45 1.90 -26.56
C ASN A 823 -4.49 1.90 -25.43
N VAL A 824 -4.61 0.79 -24.75
CA VAL A 824 -5.60 0.57 -23.68
C VAL A 824 -5.44 1.54 -22.52
N LEU A 825 -4.33 2.27 -22.46
CA LEU A 825 -3.85 2.96 -21.28
C LEU A 825 -4.26 4.44 -21.15
N PHE A 826 -4.99 5.03 -22.08
CA PHE A 826 -4.89 6.49 -22.12
C PHE A 826 -6.08 7.27 -21.63
N GLU A 827 -7.13 6.84 -21.06
CA GLU A 827 -8.13 7.77 -20.48
C GLU A 827 -9.21 7.15 -19.59
N CYS A 828 -9.18 5.87 -19.30
CA CYS A 828 -10.16 5.29 -18.38
C CYS A 828 -9.55 5.03 -17.00
N ASN A 829 -9.49 6.05 -16.16
CA ASN A 829 -9.08 5.93 -14.75
C ASN A 829 -10.00 4.99 -13.93
N ALA A 830 -11.09 4.49 -14.52
CA ALA A 830 -11.98 3.54 -13.89
C ALA A 830 -11.50 2.08 -14.02
N CYS A 831 -10.63 1.82 -14.98
CA CYS A 831 -10.03 0.52 -15.24
C CYS A 831 -8.50 0.65 -15.14
N GLU A 832 -7.95 1.04 -13.99
CA GLU A 832 -6.50 1.09 -13.74
C GLU A 832 -5.88 -0.31 -13.81
N ILE A 833 -5.94 -0.93 -14.97
CA ILE A 833 -5.37 -2.23 -15.22
C ILE A 833 -4.04 -2.01 -15.94
N HIS A 834 -2.95 -2.25 -15.25
CA HIS A 834 -1.60 -2.17 -15.81
C HIS A 834 -1.11 -3.57 -16.18
N GLY A 835 -0.70 -3.77 -17.43
CA GLY A 835 0.02 -4.97 -17.86
C GLY A 835 -0.80 -6.01 -18.62
N PRO A 836 -0.63 -7.33 -18.35
CA PRO A 836 -1.22 -8.40 -19.17
C PRO A 836 -2.76 -8.43 -19.19
N GLU A 837 -3.42 -7.80 -18.24
CA GLU A 837 -4.88 -7.72 -18.14
C GLU A 837 -5.50 -6.83 -19.22
N ASP A 838 -4.77 -5.85 -19.75
CA ASP A 838 -5.18 -5.05 -20.89
C ASP A 838 -5.43 -5.90 -22.13
N ARG A 839 -4.62 -6.96 -22.31
CA ARG A 839 -4.82 -7.92 -23.38
C ARG A 839 -6.10 -8.73 -23.19
N GLN A 840 -6.45 -9.05 -21.95
CA GLN A 840 -7.67 -9.80 -21.66
C GLN A 840 -8.92 -8.98 -22.00
N ILE A 841 -8.93 -7.68 -21.72
CA ILE A 841 -10.02 -6.79 -22.10
C ILE A 841 -10.15 -6.73 -23.62
N ALA A 842 -9.04 -6.57 -24.35
CA ALA A 842 -9.07 -6.55 -25.80
C ALA A 842 -9.55 -7.88 -26.40
N VAL A 843 -9.10 -9.01 -25.87
CA VAL A 843 -9.55 -10.35 -26.30
C VAL A 843 -11.04 -10.55 -26.00
N ALA A 844 -11.50 -10.19 -24.80
CA ALA A 844 -12.90 -10.29 -24.43
C ALA A 844 -13.79 -9.38 -25.30
N TRP A 845 -13.35 -8.16 -25.57
CA TRP A 845 -14.04 -7.25 -26.49
C TRP A 845 -14.16 -7.85 -27.90
N GLN A 846 -13.06 -8.35 -28.47
CA GLN A 846 -13.06 -8.97 -29.80
C GLN A 846 -13.98 -10.19 -29.87
N ALA A 847 -14.01 -11.01 -28.83
CA ALA A 847 -14.86 -12.21 -28.79
C ALA A 847 -16.35 -11.88 -28.69
N LYS A 848 -16.74 -10.75 -28.09
CA LYS A 848 -18.11 -10.41 -27.73
C LYS A 848 -18.72 -9.27 -28.54
N THR A 849 -17.88 -8.52 -29.26
CA THR A 849 -18.30 -7.31 -29.98
C THR A 849 -19.40 -7.51 -31.03
N ASN A 850 -19.55 -8.72 -31.53
CA ASN A 850 -20.57 -9.08 -32.54
C ASN A 850 -21.89 -9.63 -31.93
N THR A 851 -22.07 -9.57 -30.62
CA THR A 851 -23.30 -9.99 -29.97
C THR A 851 -24.44 -9.01 -30.29
N PRO A 852 -25.69 -9.49 -30.36
CA PRO A 852 -26.84 -8.63 -30.72
C PRO A 852 -27.01 -7.42 -29.80
N GLU A 853 -26.70 -7.55 -28.53
CA GLU A 853 -26.81 -6.50 -27.51
C GLU A 853 -25.85 -5.33 -27.76
N LEU A 854 -24.74 -5.57 -28.45
CA LEU A 854 -23.76 -4.55 -28.79
C LEU A 854 -23.90 -3.99 -30.20
N ALA A 855 -24.92 -4.46 -30.99
CA ALA A 855 -25.05 -4.09 -32.38
C ALA A 855 -25.20 -2.57 -32.60
N GLU A 856 -26.10 -1.89 -31.84
CA GLU A 856 -26.28 -0.43 -31.98
C GLU A 856 -24.99 0.35 -31.62
N LEU A 857 -24.27 -0.09 -30.59
CA LEU A 857 -22.99 0.52 -30.22
C LEU A 857 -21.95 0.32 -31.32
N GLN A 858 -21.88 -0.86 -31.93
CA GLN A 858 -20.98 -1.15 -33.05
C GLN A 858 -21.33 -0.33 -34.28
N GLU A 859 -22.61 -0.15 -34.62
CA GLU A 859 -23.03 0.72 -35.71
C GLU A 859 -22.58 2.17 -35.48
N LEU A 860 -22.76 2.68 -34.25
CA LEU A 860 -22.30 4.02 -33.89
C LEU A 860 -20.79 4.19 -34.04
N LEU A 861 -20.01 3.22 -33.55
CA LEU A 861 -18.55 3.25 -33.56
C LEU A 861 -17.94 3.09 -34.98
N ASN A 862 -18.61 2.36 -35.87
CA ASN A 862 -18.15 2.08 -37.23
C ASN A 862 -18.71 3.08 -38.28
N PHE A 863 -19.33 4.16 -37.86
CA PHE A 863 -19.85 5.17 -38.76
C PHE A 863 -18.75 5.76 -39.67
N GLY A 864 -18.95 5.64 -40.99
CA GLY A 864 -17.94 6.01 -42.02
C GLY A 864 -17.91 7.48 -42.39
N GLY A 865 -18.78 8.32 -41.85
CA GLY A 865 -18.91 9.75 -42.17
C GLY A 865 -20.20 10.05 -43.00
N LEU A 866 -20.55 11.34 -43.01
CA LEU A 866 -21.58 11.89 -43.91
C LEU A 866 -20.97 12.01 -45.29
N SER A 867 -21.60 11.41 -46.31
CA SER A 867 -21.21 11.49 -47.74
C SER A 867 -21.48 12.87 -48.32
#